data_d8b3ef01eb87b68ecc68a879cc884d40
#
_entry.id   d8b3ef01eb87b68ecc68a879cc884d40
#
_cell.length_a   1.000
_cell.length_b   1.000
_cell.length_c   1.000
_cell.angle_alpha   90.00
_cell.angle_beta   90.00
_cell.angle_gamma   90.00
#
_symmetry.space_group_name_H-M   'P 1'
#
loop_
_entity.id
_entity.type
_entity.pdbx_description
1 polymer ?
#
loop_
_entity_poly.entity_id
_entity_poly.type
_entity_poly.pdbx_seq_one_letter_code
_entity_poly.pdbx_strand_id
1 'polypeptide(L)'
;MNTLPKKRPSRVVIEPVSPVVDGGRFPAKAALGETVRVTADVFADGHEAVAGSLRWRSVNAAGKASKWTETPLVLEGNDRWTASFTPNQLGRHEYEIAGWSDRPETWRHGTATKFAADVDVSVELLGGITIIGALIDNATKAKAKTDLVDLQRLLAELQVGDASALDDTRWREIFWRHGSREPLATSAALPVDVDPERGRFSSWYEFFPRSTVSPTAGQGTLRDAIKRLDYVAAMGFDVVYLPPIHPIGKVNRKGKNNTTNPETGDVGSPWGIANHLTVHPDLGTIAEMCHLVDEARIRGLELALDIAFQCTPDHPWVTEHPEWFTKLADGSIQYAENPPKKYQDIYPINFESDDWEALWHGLADVIRFWIAQGVTIFRIDNPHTKAFPFWEWAMASIRNDHPTTIFLAEAFTRPRVMERLAKLGFNQSYTYFTWRQSATELREYFTDLSTRTVDYFRPNAWPNTPDILTEQLQHGGRQVFATRAILAATLSANWGIYGPAYELLDHRGLKPGGEDYLDSEKYQPRQWDLDDPDSIAPLITRLNQIRRGQPALQHLRTLRFHDADSSELLCFTKTDPLGVGDPILVIVNVDTQHRQAGNVHIDPALFGIGLGGDDEFDVHDLLGGGTYRWRGWHNFVDLTPGRGNANVFAVRPVPTMEVEQ
;
A
#
# COMPACT_ATOMS: atom_id res chain seq x y z
N MET A 1 20.84 -18.00 34.02
CA MET A 1 20.80 -19.42 33.64
C MET A 1 22.20 -19.85 33.28
N ASN A 2 22.84 -20.69 34.08
CA ASN A 2 24.25 -21.08 33.87
C ASN A 2 24.38 -22.55 33.46
N THR A 3 23.46 -23.08 32.65
CA THR A 3 23.57 -24.43 32.11
C THR A 3 24.06 -24.37 30.67
N LEU A 4 25.05 -25.18 30.33
CA LEU A 4 25.56 -25.32 28.96
C LEU A 4 24.42 -25.76 27.99
N PRO A 5 24.46 -25.33 26.74
CA PRO A 5 23.54 -25.81 25.72
C PRO A 5 23.65 -27.34 25.54
N LYS A 6 22.52 -28.00 25.34
CA LYS A 6 22.51 -29.49 25.11
C LYS A 6 23.10 -29.89 23.75
N LYS A 7 23.11 -28.99 22.77
CA LYS A 7 23.73 -29.16 21.46
C LYS A 7 24.71 -28.01 21.22
N ARG A 8 25.74 -28.27 20.39
CA ARG A 8 26.68 -27.22 19.98
C ARG A 8 25.91 -26.07 19.28
N PRO A 9 25.94 -24.84 19.80
CA PRO A 9 25.28 -23.72 19.19
C PRO A 9 25.97 -23.34 17.86
N SER A 10 25.24 -22.71 16.99
CA SER A 10 25.82 -22.00 15.83
C SER A 10 26.66 -20.82 16.31
N ARG A 11 27.74 -20.53 15.58
CA ARG A 11 28.56 -19.32 15.75
C ARG A 11 28.02 -18.16 14.90
N VAL A 12 27.10 -18.46 13.97
CA VAL A 12 26.49 -17.45 13.11
C VAL A 12 25.40 -16.70 13.85
N VAL A 13 25.45 -15.39 13.78
CA VAL A 13 24.49 -14.43 14.32
C VAL A 13 23.67 -13.86 13.16
N ILE A 14 22.38 -13.66 13.38
CA ILE A 14 21.43 -13.11 12.40
C ILE A 14 20.66 -11.98 13.07
N GLU A 15 20.95 -10.71 12.72
CA GLU A 15 20.31 -9.51 13.29
C GLU A 15 20.71 -8.24 12.52
N PRO A 16 19.85 -7.19 12.41
CA PRO A 16 18.40 -7.26 12.46
C PRO A 16 17.83 -7.82 11.15
N VAL A 17 16.65 -8.43 11.19
CA VAL A 17 15.94 -8.89 9.99
C VAL A 17 14.87 -7.85 9.62
N SER A 18 14.76 -7.51 8.34
CA SER A 18 13.76 -6.57 7.81
C SER A 18 13.11 -7.15 6.52
N PRO A 19 11.79 -6.90 6.30
CA PRO A 19 10.87 -6.06 7.08
C PRO A 19 10.38 -6.73 8.37
N VAL A 20 10.22 -6.00 9.44
CA VAL A 20 9.68 -6.48 10.70
C VAL A 20 8.78 -5.44 11.36
N VAL A 21 7.57 -5.83 11.75
CA VAL A 21 6.58 -4.94 12.37
C VAL A 21 6.42 -5.32 13.85
N ASP A 22 6.77 -4.39 14.75
CA ASP A 22 6.71 -4.56 16.20
C ASP A 22 7.32 -5.91 16.66
N GLY A 23 8.55 -6.20 16.22
CA GLY A 23 9.26 -7.42 16.56
C GLY A 23 8.60 -8.71 16.04
N GLY A 24 7.80 -8.64 14.97
CA GLY A 24 7.07 -9.76 14.40
C GLY A 24 5.67 -9.99 15.00
N ARG A 25 5.18 -9.10 15.89
CA ARG A 25 3.83 -9.19 16.45
C ARG A 25 2.77 -8.99 15.35
N PHE A 26 3.03 -8.14 14.37
CA PHE A 26 2.16 -7.87 13.24
C PHE A 26 2.83 -8.25 11.94
N PRO A 27 2.04 -8.63 10.92
CA PRO A 27 2.58 -8.93 9.61
C PRO A 27 3.06 -7.66 8.89
N ALA A 28 4.16 -7.77 8.16
CA ALA A 28 4.42 -6.86 7.05
C ALA A 28 3.40 -7.09 5.94
N LYS A 29 3.19 -6.11 5.07
CA LYS A 29 2.25 -6.20 3.95
C LYS A 29 2.96 -6.34 2.62
N ALA A 30 2.46 -7.24 1.81
CA ALA A 30 2.80 -7.37 0.39
C ALA A 30 1.52 -7.48 -0.44
N ALA A 31 1.60 -7.28 -1.74
CA ALA A 31 0.54 -7.61 -2.68
C ALA A 31 0.88 -8.90 -3.44
N LEU A 32 -0.14 -9.54 -4.00
CA LEU A 32 0.06 -10.70 -4.86
C LEU A 32 0.99 -10.34 -6.03
N GLY A 33 2.05 -11.13 -6.23
CA GLY A 33 3.06 -10.87 -7.25
C GLY A 33 4.05 -9.74 -6.92
N GLU A 34 3.93 -9.08 -5.79
CA GLU A 34 4.90 -8.08 -5.33
C GLU A 34 6.13 -8.76 -4.74
N THR A 35 7.32 -8.32 -5.17
CA THR A 35 8.58 -8.85 -4.64
C THR A 35 8.86 -8.26 -3.26
N VAL A 36 8.96 -9.13 -2.26
CA VAL A 36 9.36 -8.80 -0.90
C VAL A 36 10.87 -8.94 -0.78
N ARG A 37 11.57 -7.81 -0.64
CA ARG A 37 13.00 -7.80 -0.35
C ARG A 37 13.21 -7.96 1.14
N VAL A 38 14.05 -8.93 1.52
CA VAL A 38 14.44 -9.21 2.90
C VAL A 38 15.92 -8.91 3.07
N THR A 39 16.26 -8.19 4.13
CA THR A 39 17.65 -7.89 4.50
C THR A 39 17.93 -8.35 5.92
N ALA A 40 19.17 -8.77 6.17
CA ALA A 40 19.65 -9.10 7.51
C ALA A 40 21.15 -8.87 7.58
N ASP A 41 21.67 -8.63 8.78
CA ASP A 41 23.10 -8.73 9.05
C ASP A 41 23.37 -10.19 9.48
N VAL A 42 24.26 -10.88 8.75
CA VAL A 42 24.61 -12.28 9.01
C VAL A 42 26.13 -12.40 9.08
N PHE A 43 26.61 -12.73 10.25
CA PHE A 43 28.04 -12.77 10.53
C PHE A 43 28.41 -13.85 11.55
N ALA A 44 29.69 -14.14 11.69
CA ALA A 44 30.22 -15.07 12.70
C ALA A 44 31.49 -14.49 13.31
N ASP A 45 31.88 -15.04 14.46
CA ASP A 45 33.21 -14.81 15.03
C ASP A 45 34.29 -15.48 14.15
N GLY A 46 35.53 -14.94 14.20
CA GLY A 46 36.67 -15.42 13.43
C GLY A 46 36.65 -14.97 11.95
N HIS A 47 37.30 -15.78 11.09
CA HIS A 47 37.51 -15.46 9.67
C HIS A 47 36.82 -16.43 8.71
N GLU A 48 35.92 -17.27 9.22
CA GLU A 48 35.19 -18.23 8.37
C GLU A 48 34.19 -17.49 7.49
N ALA A 49 34.07 -17.94 6.25
CA ALA A 49 33.01 -17.51 5.35
C ALA A 49 31.65 -17.90 5.92
N VAL A 50 30.67 -17.04 5.74
CA VAL A 50 29.28 -17.25 6.14
C VAL A 50 28.44 -17.42 4.87
N ALA A 51 27.47 -18.31 4.90
CA ALA A 51 26.44 -18.42 3.90
C ALA A 51 25.06 -18.42 4.56
N GLY A 52 24.04 -18.11 3.78
CA GLY A 52 22.68 -18.13 4.30
C GLY A 52 21.62 -18.30 3.21
N SER A 53 20.41 -18.49 3.67
CA SER A 53 19.21 -18.54 2.84
C SER A 53 18.05 -17.77 3.46
N LEU A 54 17.29 -17.11 2.62
CA LEU A 54 15.93 -16.69 2.90
C LEU A 54 15.03 -17.90 2.70
N ARG A 55 14.25 -18.23 3.72
CA ARG A 55 13.26 -19.32 3.69
C ARG A 55 11.88 -18.71 3.86
N TRP A 56 10.93 -19.06 3.02
CA TRP A 56 9.57 -18.55 3.06
C TRP A 56 8.53 -19.60 2.73
N ARG A 57 7.30 -19.43 3.21
CA ARG A 57 6.19 -20.36 3.00
C ARG A 57 4.84 -19.70 3.23
N SER A 58 3.78 -20.27 2.68
CA SER A 58 2.39 -19.90 2.97
C SER A 58 1.88 -20.61 4.24
N VAL A 59 0.93 -19.95 4.92
CA VAL A 59 0.21 -20.50 6.08
C VAL A 59 -1.28 -20.40 5.80
N ASN A 60 -1.99 -21.52 5.78
CA ASN A 60 -3.41 -21.53 5.50
C ASN A 60 -4.25 -21.06 6.71
N ALA A 61 -5.56 -20.90 6.50
CA ALA A 61 -6.51 -20.45 7.53
C ALA A 61 -6.53 -21.34 8.79
N ALA A 62 -6.22 -22.64 8.66
CA ALA A 62 -6.12 -23.56 9.80
C ALA A 62 -4.76 -23.48 10.52
N GLY A 63 -3.90 -22.52 10.17
CA GLY A 63 -2.56 -22.36 10.75
C GLY A 63 -1.54 -23.37 10.26
N LYS A 64 -1.87 -24.21 9.26
CA LYS A 64 -0.94 -25.18 8.70
C LYS A 64 -0.05 -24.54 7.66
N ALA A 65 1.27 -24.59 7.90
CA ALA A 65 2.28 -24.09 7.02
C ALA A 65 2.63 -25.07 5.89
N SER A 66 2.94 -24.55 4.71
CA SER A 66 3.51 -25.30 3.60
C SER A 66 4.98 -25.65 3.86
N LYS A 67 5.61 -26.36 2.94
CA LYS A 67 7.08 -26.57 2.99
C LYS A 67 7.79 -25.24 2.73
N TRP A 68 8.97 -25.09 3.32
CA TRP A 68 9.85 -23.98 3.04
C TRP A 68 10.32 -23.98 1.58
N THR A 69 10.28 -22.81 0.96
CA THR A 69 11.03 -22.49 -0.26
C THR A 69 12.25 -21.69 0.14
N GLU A 70 13.39 -21.93 -0.47
CA GLU A 70 14.66 -21.29 -0.11
C GLU A 70 15.26 -20.51 -1.29
N THR A 71 15.84 -19.36 -0.98
CA THR A 71 16.61 -18.52 -1.89
C THR A 71 17.94 -18.18 -1.22
N PRO A 72 19.10 -18.30 -1.92
CA PRO A 72 20.39 -17.90 -1.35
C PRO A 72 20.41 -16.41 -1.00
N LEU A 73 21.08 -16.07 0.11
CA LEU A 73 21.39 -14.70 0.46
C LEU A 73 22.57 -14.19 -0.38
N VAL A 74 22.52 -12.93 -0.75
CA VAL A 74 23.58 -12.21 -1.47
C VAL A 74 24.17 -11.15 -0.52
N LEU A 75 25.51 -11.14 -0.39
CA LEU A 75 26.23 -10.15 0.42
C LEU A 75 26.28 -8.80 -0.32
N GLU A 76 25.80 -7.75 0.34
CA GLU A 76 25.85 -6.36 -0.16
C GLU A 76 27.09 -5.60 0.37
N GLY A 77 27.76 -6.13 1.39
CA GLY A 77 28.93 -5.55 2.07
C GLY A 77 28.65 -5.32 3.55
N ASN A 78 29.73 -5.23 4.35
CA ASN A 78 29.64 -5.00 5.81
C ASN A 78 28.63 -5.91 6.51
N ASP A 79 28.70 -7.22 6.23
CA ASP A 79 27.81 -8.25 6.78
C ASP A 79 26.33 -8.09 6.47
N ARG A 80 25.94 -7.11 5.64
CA ARG A 80 24.58 -6.92 5.16
C ARG A 80 24.29 -7.86 4.01
N TRP A 81 23.27 -8.69 4.20
CA TRP A 81 22.81 -9.67 3.22
C TRP A 81 21.39 -9.38 2.77
N THR A 82 21.07 -9.75 1.55
CA THR A 82 19.73 -9.58 0.97
C THR A 82 19.31 -10.81 0.17
N ALA A 83 18.02 -11.05 0.15
CA ALA A 83 17.33 -11.90 -0.80
C ALA A 83 15.89 -11.44 -0.96
N SER A 84 15.20 -11.99 -1.96
CA SER A 84 13.81 -11.64 -2.22
C SER A 84 12.96 -12.87 -2.48
N PHE A 85 11.67 -12.74 -2.22
CA PHE A 85 10.67 -13.72 -2.64
C PHE A 85 9.43 -13.02 -3.21
N THR A 86 8.72 -13.70 -4.10
CA THR A 86 7.49 -13.19 -4.71
C THR A 86 6.35 -14.15 -4.38
N PRO A 87 5.41 -13.76 -3.51
CA PRO A 87 4.29 -14.60 -3.16
C PRO A 87 3.32 -14.72 -4.34
N ASN A 88 2.83 -15.92 -4.58
CA ASN A 88 1.88 -16.27 -5.64
C ASN A 88 0.49 -16.68 -5.13
N GLN A 89 0.23 -16.49 -3.84
CA GLN A 89 -1.04 -16.80 -3.18
C GLN A 89 -1.40 -15.66 -2.23
N LEU A 90 -2.69 -15.38 -2.10
CA LEU A 90 -3.22 -14.45 -1.10
C LEU A 90 -3.15 -15.04 0.31
N GLY A 91 -3.20 -14.17 1.31
CA GLY A 91 -3.27 -14.52 2.72
C GLY A 91 -1.94 -14.58 3.43
N ARG A 92 -1.87 -15.34 4.54
CA ARG A 92 -0.72 -15.36 5.44
C ARG A 92 0.46 -16.11 4.85
N HIS A 93 1.62 -15.48 4.92
CA HIS A 93 2.94 -16.06 4.67
C HIS A 93 3.84 -15.81 5.88
N GLU A 94 4.93 -16.54 5.95
CA GLU A 94 6.00 -16.28 6.89
C GLU A 94 7.35 -16.51 6.23
N TYR A 95 8.37 -15.82 6.71
CA TYR A 95 9.74 -16.01 6.26
C TYR A 95 10.71 -15.98 7.45
N GLU A 96 11.86 -16.61 7.26
CA GLU A 96 12.99 -16.60 8.20
C GLU A 96 14.31 -16.56 7.44
N ILE A 97 15.36 -16.12 8.11
CA ILE A 97 16.72 -16.21 7.62
C ILE A 97 17.38 -17.40 8.30
N ALA A 98 18.06 -18.23 7.49
CA ALA A 98 18.91 -19.30 7.97
C ALA A 98 20.37 -19.00 7.59
N GLY A 99 21.31 -19.18 8.51
CA GLY A 99 22.75 -18.91 8.30
C GLY A 99 23.63 -20.00 8.88
N TRP A 100 24.79 -20.23 8.26
CA TRP A 100 25.78 -21.22 8.69
C TRP A 100 27.21 -20.81 8.29
N SER A 101 28.21 -21.37 8.99
CA SER A 101 29.61 -21.24 8.54
C SER A 101 29.82 -22.06 7.28
N ASP A 102 30.26 -21.42 6.21
CA ASP A 102 30.52 -22.07 4.92
C ASP A 102 31.98 -22.55 4.87
N ARG A 103 32.19 -23.78 5.37
CA ARG A 103 33.51 -24.39 5.38
C ARG A 103 34.11 -24.64 4.00
N PRO A 104 33.33 -25.14 3.00
CA PRO A 104 33.81 -25.25 1.64
C PRO A 104 34.28 -23.91 1.06
N GLU A 105 33.54 -22.83 1.25
CA GLU A 105 33.95 -21.50 0.75
C GLU A 105 35.15 -20.94 1.53
N THR A 106 35.18 -21.12 2.84
CA THR A 106 36.35 -20.72 3.66
C THR A 106 37.62 -21.39 3.14
N TRP A 107 37.58 -22.71 2.93
CA TRP A 107 38.67 -23.46 2.35
C TRP A 107 39.03 -22.99 0.93
N ARG A 108 38.04 -22.89 0.05
CA ARG A 108 38.23 -22.46 -1.34
C ARG A 108 38.93 -21.10 -1.43
N HIS A 109 38.40 -20.10 -0.73
CA HIS A 109 38.95 -18.74 -0.77
C HIS A 109 40.37 -18.69 -0.20
N GLY A 110 40.60 -19.34 0.94
CA GLY A 110 41.92 -19.39 1.54
C GLY A 110 42.96 -20.09 0.68
N THR A 111 42.59 -21.21 0.05
CA THR A 111 43.47 -21.99 -0.85
C THR A 111 43.77 -21.21 -2.13
N ALA A 112 42.74 -20.64 -2.78
CA ALA A 112 42.92 -19.84 -3.98
C ALA A 112 43.84 -18.61 -3.73
N THR A 113 43.63 -17.92 -2.60
CA THR A 113 44.47 -16.76 -2.21
C THR A 113 45.94 -17.14 -1.99
N LYS A 114 46.20 -18.27 -1.30
CA LYS A 114 47.56 -18.80 -1.10
C LYS A 114 48.21 -19.23 -2.42
N PHE A 115 47.45 -19.95 -3.26
CA PHE A 115 47.92 -20.43 -4.56
C PHE A 115 48.28 -19.23 -5.47
N ALA A 116 47.48 -18.19 -5.52
CA ALA A 116 47.75 -16.99 -6.29
C ALA A 116 48.97 -16.18 -5.75
N ALA A 117 49.36 -16.40 -4.49
CA ALA A 117 50.53 -15.80 -3.86
C ALA A 117 51.77 -16.72 -3.88
N ASP A 118 51.80 -17.79 -4.71
CA ASP A 118 52.86 -18.79 -4.81
C ASP A 118 53.23 -19.46 -3.46
N VAL A 119 52.26 -19.57 -2.55
CA VAL A 119 52.44 -20.29 -1.28
C VAL A 119 52.12 -21.76 -1.47
N ASP A 120 52.89 -22.67 -0.86
CA ASP A 120 52.60 -24.09 -0.90
C ASP A 120 51.21 -24.38 -0.27
N VAL A 121 50.34 -25.03 -1.06
CA VAL A 121 48.97 -25.35 -0.71
C VAL A 121 48.75 -26.89 -0.60
N SER A 122 49.82 -27.67 -0.52
CA SER A 122 49.72 -29.13 -0.52
C SER A 122 48.80 -29.67 0.59
N VAL A 123 48.84 -29.06 1.77
CA VAL A 123 48.00 -29.46 2.92
C VAL A 123 46.55 -29.05 2.70
N GLU A 124 46.32 -27.84 2.15
CA GLU A 124 44.99 -27.33 1.80
C GLU A 124 44.32 -28.21 0.74
N LEU A 125 45.08 -28.72 -0.26
CA LEU A 125 44.55 -29.58 -1.29
C LEU A 125 44.09 -30.93 -0.71
N LEU A 126 44.86 -31.54 0.23
CA LEU A 126 44.44 -32.74 0.94
C LEU A 126 43.12 -32.53 1.73
N GLY A 127 42.99 -31.40 2.38
CA GLY A 127 41.76 -30.99 3.05
C GLY A 127 40.59 -30.81 2.05
N GLY A 128 40.89 -30.21 0.91
CA GLY A 128 39.93 -29.99 -0.20
C GLY A 128 39.38 -31.29 -0.79
N ILE A 129 40.22 -32.28 -1.02
CA ILE A 129 39.80 -33.60 -1.49
C ILE A 129 38.70 -34.17 -0.59
N THR A 130 38.87 -34.03 0.73
CA THR A 130 37.88 -34.49 1.69
C THR A 130 36.57 -33.68 1.64
N ILE A 131 36.68 -32.36 1.51
CA ILE A 131 35.52 -31.43 1.41
C ILE A 131 34.73 -31.74 0.11
N ILE A 132 35.42 -31.81 -1.03
CA ILE A 132 34.79 -32.08 -2.33
C ILE A 132 34.16 -33.46 -2.37
N GLY A 133 34.82 -34.47 -1.76
CA GLY A 133 34.24 -35.81 -1.60
C GLY A 133 32.90 -35.80 -0.88
N ALA A 134 32.78 -35.07 0.23
CA ALA A 134 31.52 -34.90 0.94
C ALA A 134 30.45 -34.17 0.12
N LEU A 135 30.83 -33.17 -0.69
CA LEU A 135 29.91 -32.45 -1.61
C LEU A 135 29.41 -33.39 -2.73
N ILE A 136 30.27 -34.27 -3.28
CA ILE A 136 29.91 -35.31 -4.25
C ILE A 136 28.87 -36.26 -3.67
N ASP A 137 29.07 -36.73 -2.44
CA ASP A 137 28.10 -37.59 -1.78
C ASP A 137 26.73 -36.93 -1.63
N ASN A 138 26.71 -35.67 -1.24
CA ASN A 138 25.47 -34.91 -1.09
C ASN A 138 24.79 -34.59 -2.47
N ALA A 139 25.57 -34.25 -3.48
CA ALA A 139 25.07 -34.02 -4.85
C ALA A 139 24.48 -35.32 -5.44
N THR A 140 25.11 -36.46 -5.15
CA THR A 140 24.63 -37.83 -5.50
C THR A 140 23.27 -38.11 -4.87
N LYS A 141 23.14 -37.87 -3.57
CA LYS A 141 21.87 -38.04 -2.83
C LYS A 141 20.76 -37.11 -3.38
N ALA A 142 21.13 -35.89 -3.77
CA ALA A 142 20.24 -34.91 -4.37
C ALA A 142 19.95 -35.20 -5.86
N LYS A 143 20.62 -36.15 -6.48
CA LYS A 143 20.53 -36.48 -7.92
C LYS A 143 20.89 -35.29 -8.84
N ALA A 144 21.78 -34.41 -8.41
CA ALA A 144 22.21 -33.19 -9.09
C ALA A 144 23.29 -33.51 -10.14
N LYS A 145 22.92 -34.04 -11.31
CA LYS A 145 23.83 -34.58 -12.31
C LYS A 145 24.90 -33.60 -12.81
N THR A 146 24.51 -32.33 -13.07
CA THR A 146 25.44 -31.29 -13.55
C THR A 146 26.47 -30.96 -12.47
N ASP A 147 26.02 -30.67 -11.25
CA ASP A 147 26.91 -30.34 -10.14
C ASP A 147 27.85 -31.51 -9.79
N LEU A 148 27.38 -32.76 -9.96
CA LEU A 148 28.19 -33.95 -9.75
C LEU A 148 29.35 -34.04 -10.71
N VAL A 149 29.12 -33.75 -12.02
CA VAL A 149 30.17 -33.73 -13.05
C VAL A 149 31.20 -32.65 -12.76
N ASP A 150 30.75 -31.44 -12.38
CA ASP A 150 31.66 -30.34 -12.05
C ASP A 150 32.49 -30.65 -10.80
N LEU A 151 31.89 -31.19 -9.74
CA LEU A 151 32.59 -31.56 -8.52
C LEU A 151 33.59 -32.71 -8.74
N GLN A 152 33.26 -33.70 -9.58
CA GLN A 152 34.18 -34.78 -9.94
C GLN A 152 35.39 -34.27 -10.75
N ARG A 153 35.17 -33.31 -11.65
CA ARG A 153 36.26 -32.66 -12.38
C ARG A 153 37.17 -31.89 -11.44
N LEU A 154 36.60 -31.05 -10.55
CA LEU A 154 37.38 -30.33 -9.56
C LEU A 154 38.19 -31.28 -8.68
N LEU A 155 37.60 -32.39 -8.22
CA LEU A 155 38.30 -33.39 -7.43
C LEU A 155 39.53 -33.94 -8.14
N ALA A 156 39.41 -34.25 -9.47
CA ALA A 156 40.53 -34.75 -10.25
C ALA A 156 41.65 -33.72 -10.41
N GLU A 157 41.33 -32.42 -10.61
CA GLU A 157 42.26 -31.30 -10.67
C GLU A 157 43.05 -31.16 -9.36
N LEU A 158 42.35 -31.20 -8.21
CA LEU A 158 42.98 -31.12 -6.87
C LEU A 158 43.92 -32.30 -6.60
N GLN A 159 43.57 -33.49 -7.09
CA GLN A 159 44.38 -34.72 -6.90
C GLN A 159 45.71 -34.65 -7.65
N VAL A 160 45.82 -33.88 -8.72
CA VAL A 160 47.07 -33.64 -9.47
C VAL A 160 47.81 -32.39 -9.02
N GLY A 161 47.32 -31.71 -7.97
CA GLY A 161 47.97 -30.53 -7.43
C GLY A 161 47.57 -29.19 -8.05
N ASP A 162 46.55 -29.20 -8.94
CA ASP A 162 46.08 -27.99 -9.59
C ASP A 162 44.95 -27.32 -8.79
N ALA A 163 45.19 -26.10 -8.29
CA ALA A 163 44.25 -25.26 -7.57
C ALA A 163 43.67 -24.12 -8.43
N SER A 164 44.06 -23.99 -9.69
CA SER A 164 43.68 -22.87 -10.55
C SER A 164 42.16 -22.73 -10.73
N ALA A 165 41.42 -23.81 -10.76
CA ALA A 165 39.97 -23.81 -10.87
C ALA A 165 39.25 -23.25 -9.64
N LEU A 166 39.93 -23.11 -8.49
CA LEU A 166 39.33 -22.58 -7.26
C LEU A 166 39.04 -21.07 -7.33
N ASP A 167 39.60 -20.34 -8.25
CA ASP A 167 39.31 -18.91 -8.44
C ASP A 167 37.89 -18.65 -9.01
N ASP A 168 37.28 -19.66 -9.64
CA ASP A 168 35.95 -19.54 -10.22
C ASP A 168 34.87 -19.40 -9.11
N THR A 169 34.15 -18.25 -9.13
CA THR A 169 33.12 -17.94 -8.13
C THR A 169 31.86 -18.80 -8.23
N ARG A 170 31.65 -19.52 -9.34
CA ARG A 170 30.53 -20.49 -9.50
C ARG A 170 30.49 -21.56 -8.44
N TRP A 171 31.63 -21.87 -7.82
CA TRP A 171 31.72 -22.86 -6.74
C TRP A 171 30.89 -22.47 -5.53
N ARG A 172 30.69 -21.16 -5.27
CA ARG A 172 29.84 -20.67 -4.16
C ARG A 172 28.43 -21.22 -4.24
N GLU A 173 27.82 -21.24 -5.44
CA GLU A 173 26.48 -21.79 -5.62
C GLU A 173 26.42 -23.29 -5.41
N ILE A 174 27.40 -24.04 -5.92
CA ILE A 174 27.47 -25.48 -5.76
C ILE A 174 27.68 -25.82 -4.28
N PHE A 175 28.55 -25.09 -3.57
CA PHE A 175 28.78 -25.24 -2.15
C PHE A 175 27.56 -24.90 -1.31
N TRP A 176 26.85 -23.85 -1.68
CA TRP A 176 25.58 -23.50 -1.04
C TRP A 176 24.54 -24.62 -1.18
N ARG A 177 24.44 -25.24 -2.35
CA ARG A 177 23.50 -26.35 -2.61
C ARG A 177 23.84 -27.63 -1.88
N HIS A 178 25.11 -27.98 -1.78
CA HIS A 178 25.56 -29.31 -1.33
C HIS A 178 26.40 -29.31 -0.05
N GLY A 179 26.80 -28.14 0.44
CA GLY A 179 27.57 -27.99 1.67
C GLY A 179 26.76 -28.38 2.93
N SER A 180 27.48 -28.77 3.98
CA SER A 180 26.87 -28.99 5.30
C SER A 180 26.44 -27.67 5.89
N ARG A 181 25.22 -27.59 6.41
CA ARG A 181 24.64 -26.41 7.07
C ARG A 181 24.62 -26.54 8.59
N GLU A 182 25.37 -27.47 9.16
CA GLU A 182 25.38 -27.73 10.60
C GLU A 182 26.63 -27.15 11.30
N PRO A 183 26.44 -26.45 12.43
CA PRO A 183 25.19 -26.07 13.08
C PRO A 183 24.51 -24.90 12.41
N LEU A 184 23.19 -25.00 12.18
CA LEU A 184 22.36 -23.98 11.54
C LEU A 184 21.90 -22.94 12.58
N ALA A 185 22.04 -21.65 12.25
CA ALA A 185 21.32 -20.56 12.92
C ALA A 185 20.04 -20.23 12.15
N THR A 186 18.96 -19.88 12.83
CA THR A 186 17.74 -19.39 12.21
C THR A 186 17.20 -18.19 12.99
N SER A 187 16.69 -17.20 12.29
CA SER A 187 15.92 -16.12 12.90
C SER A 187 14.55 -16.64 13.38
N ALA A 188 13.82 -15.83 14.11
CA ALA A 188 12.39 -16.06 14.27
C ALA A 188 11.67 -15.99 12.91
N ALA A 189 10.62 -16.80 12.73
CA ALA A 189 9.75 -16.67 11.58
C ALA A 189 8.92 -15.39 11.70
N LEU A 190 8.94 -14.56 10.66
CA LEU A 190 8.28 -13.25 10.59
C LEU A 190 7.07 -13.30 9.66
N PRO A 191 5.91 -12.79 10.08
CA PRO A 191 4.69 -12.88 9.30
C PRO A 191 4.62 -11.80 8.18
N VAL A 192 4.02 -12.19 7.05
CA VAL A 192 3.66 -11.30 5.94
C VAL A 192 2.23 -11.59 5.51
N ASP A 193 1.39 -10.56 5.39
CA ASP A 193 0.07 -10.66 4.79
C ASP A 193 0.14 -10.24 3.31
N VAL A 194 -0.32 -11.14 2.44
CA VAL A 194 -0.36 -10.93 0.99
C VAL A 194 -1.78 -10.56 0.59
N ASP A 195 -1.95 -9.32 0.17
CA ASP A 195 -3.22 -8.71 -0.21
C ASP A 195 -3.46 -8.79 -1.74
N PRO A 196 -4.69 -8.61 -2.23
CA PRO A 196 -4.94 -8.33 -3.63
C PRO A 196 -4.15 -7.12 -4.13
N GLU A 197 -3.85 -7.07 -5.42
CA GLU A 197 -3.11 -5.96 -6.03
C GLU A 197 -3.77 -4.60 -5.76
N ARG A 198 -5.12 -4.55 -5.78
CA ARG A 198 -5.90 -3.34 -5.44
C ARG A 198 -5.66 -2.82 -4.02
N GLY A 199 -5.20 -3.65 -3.11
CA GLY A 199 -4.74 -3.21 -1.78
C GLY A 199 -3.47 -2.38 -1.82
N ARG A 200 -2.59 -2.57 -2.82
CA ARG A 200 -1.36 -1.82 -3.03
C ARG A 200 -1.56 -0.60 -3.93
N PHE A 201 -2.27 -0.77 -5.03
CA PHE A 201 -2.44 0.24 -6.08
C PHE A 201 -3.90 0.33 -6.52
N SER A 202 -4.50 1.51 -6.38
CA SER A 202 -5.88 1.78 -6.78
C SER A 202 -6.17 3.27 -6.90
N SER A 203 -7.21 3.58 -7.68
CA SER A 203 -7.81 4.91 -7.78
C SER A 203 -9.31 4.81 -7.49
N TRP A 204 -9.83 5.71 -6.65
CA TRP A 204 -11.16 5.63 -6.08
C TRP A 204 -12.02 6.82 -6.47
N TYR A 205 -13.28 6.55 -6.80
CA TYR A 205 -14.27 7.56 -7.08
C TYR A 205 -15.48 7.37 -6.18
N GLU A 206 -15.70 8.30 -5.26
CA GLU A 206 -16.88 8.32 -4.38
C GLU A 206 -18.01 9.10 -5.02
N PHE A 207 -19.23 8.58 -5.03
CA PHE A 207 -20.43 9.32 -5.39
C PHE A 207 -21.69 8.82 -4.69
N PHE A 208 -22.67 9.69 -4.56
CA PHE A 208 -23.97 9.36 -3.95
C PHE A 208 -24.95 8.86 -4.99
N PRO A 209 -25.46 7.62 -4.91
CA PRO A 209 -26.48 7.11 -5.84
C PRO A 209 -27.71 8.00 -5.93
N ARG A 210 -28.10 8.65 -4.80
CA ARG A 210 -29.27 9.54 -4.76
C ARG A 210 -29.15 10.77 -5.65
N SER A 211 -27.95 11.13 -6.12
CA SER A 211 -27.67 12.29 -6.96
C SER A 211 -27.41 11.92 -8.43
N THR A 212 -27.84 10.76 -8.90
CA THR A 212 -27.55 10.27 -10.26
C THR A 212 -28.68 10.51 -11.29
N VAL A 213 -29.70 11.27 -10.95
CA VAL A 213 -30.85 11.56 -11.86
C VAL A 213 -30.98 13.02 -12.24
N SER A 214 -31.81 13.24 -13.28
CA SER A 214 -32.25 14.56 -13.75
C SER A 214 -33.12 15.31 -12.73
N PRO A 215 -33.14 16.65 -12.76
CA PRO A 215 -33.88 17.53 -11.83
C PRO A 215 -35.36 17.21 -11.63
N THR A 216 -35.98 16.65 -12.63
CA THR A 216 -37.43 16.40 -12.65
C THR A 216 -37.83 15.03 -12.09
N ALA A 217 -36.85 14.17 -11.79
CA ALA A 217 -37.09 12.78 -11.42
C ALA A 217 -37.05 12.48 -9.90
N GLY A 218 -36.75 13.49 -9.07
CA GLY A 218 -36.62 13.33 -7.62
C GLY A 218 -35.25 12.76 -7.19
N GLN A 219 -35.24 11.68 -6.42
CA GLN A 219 -34.04 11.01 -5.93
C GLN A 219 -33.57 9.92 -6.90
N GLY A 220 -32.24 9.78 -7.11
CA GLY A 220 -31.65 8.73 -7.92
C GLY A 220 -31.70 7.35 -7.23
N THR A 221 -31.64 6.30 -8.04
CA THR A 221 -31.68 4.90 -7.63
C THR A 221 -30.37 4.18 -7.95
N LEU A 222 -30.19 2.93 -7.46
CA LEU A 222 -29.08 2.07 -7.84
C LEU A 222 -29.07 1.78 -9.35
N ARG A 223 -30.23 1.72 -10.02
CA ARG A 223 -30.32 1.60 -11.49
C ARG A 223 -29.80 2.84 -12.20
N ASP A 224 -30.04 4.02 -11.66
CA ASP A 224 -29.52 5.26 -12.24
C ASP A 224 -28.02 5.39 -12.00
N ALA A 225 -27.53 4.87 -10.89
CA ALA A 225 -26.10 4.81 -10.58
C ALA A 225 -25.30 4.00 -11.63
N ILE A 226 -25.90 2.98 -12.26
CA ILE A 226 -25.25 2.22 -13.36
C ILE A 226 -24.81 3.14 -14.50
N LYS A 227 -25.59 4.16 -14.84
CA LYS A 227 -25.24 5.13 -15.88
C LYS A 227 -24.00 5.97 -15.52
N ARG A 228 -23.76 6.18 -14.22
CA ARG A 228 -22.57 6.89 -13.73
C ARG A 228 -21.30 6.06 -13.88
N LEU A 229 -21.41 4.72 -13.90
CA LEU A 229 -20.24 3.84 -14.02
C LEU A 229 -19.46 4.05 -15.32
N ASP A 230 -20.13 4.35 -16.44
CA ASP A 230 -19.46 4.63 -17.71
C ASP A 230 -18.58 5.88 -17.62
N TYR A 231 -19.08 6.94 -16.98
CA TYR A 231 -18.32 8.16 -16.73
C TYR A 231 -17.10 7.92 -15.85
N VAL A 232 -17.26 7.16 -14.75
CA VAL A 232 -16.16 6.82 -13.83
C VAL A 232 -15.12 5.95 -14.50
N ALA A 233 -15.54 4.93 -15.26
CA ALA A 233 -14.65 4.06 -16.01
C ALA A 233 -13.87 4.82 -17.09
N ALA A 234 -14.51 5.76 -17.79
CA ALA A 234 -13.86 6.60 -18.80
C ALA A 234 -12.76 7.49 -18.19
N MET A 235 -12.93 7.97 -16.97
CA MET A 235 -11.88 8.68 -16.24
C MET A 235 -10.75 7.76 -15.74
N GLY A 236 -10.87 6.43 -15.89
CA GLY A 236 -9.81 5.50 -15.54
C GLY A 236 -9.72 5.20 -14.04
N PHE A 237 -10.77 5.32 -13.27
CA PHE A 237 -10.80 4.84 -11.88
C PHE A 237 -10.87 3.32 -11.82
N ASP A 238 -10.47 2.76 -10.68
CA ASP A 238 -10.45 1.32 -10.40
C ASP A 238 -11.59 0.91 -9.48
N VAL A 239 -11.95 1.78 -8.53
CA VAL A 239 -12.91 1.51 -7.47
C VAL A 239 -13.98 2.60 -7.46
N VAL A 240 -15.24 2.15 -7.50
CA VAL A 240 -16.41 2.99 -7.22
C VAL A 240 -16.76 2.82 -5.76
N TYR A 241 -16.74 3.90 -4.99
CA TYR A 241 -17.13 3.88 -3.60
C TYR A 241 -18.49 4.55 -3.41
N LEU A 242 -19.40 3.84 -2.77
CA LEU A 242 -20.74 4.31 -2.40
C LEU A 242 -20.81 4.61 -0.90
N PRO A 243 -21.23 5.81 -0.48
CA PRO A 243 -21.69 6.05 0.88
C PRO A 243 -22.77 5.04 1.30
N PRO A 244 -23.11 4.94 2.61
CA PRO A 244 -24.05 3.94 3.06
C PRO A 244 -25.35 3.96 2.26
N ILE A 245 -25.78 2.77 1.78
CA ILE A 245 -26.99 2.57 0.96
C ILE A 245 -28.19 2.10 1.79
N HIS A 246 -28.04 2.09 3.09
CA HIS A 246 -28.99 1.51 4.05
C HIS A 246 -30.18 2.43 4.31
N PRO A 247 -31.30 1.90 4.85
CA PRO A 247 -32.40 2.73 5.35
C PRO A 247 -31.91 3.74 6.39
N ILE A 248 -32.37 4.98 6.24
CA ILE A 248 -32.01 6.09 7.12
C ILE A 248 -33.07 6.21 8.21
N GLY A 249 -32.65 6.31 9.48
CA GLY A 249 -33.55 6.46 10.61
C GLY A 249 -34.45 7.69 10.53
N LYS A 250 -35.57 7.65 11.25
CA LYS A 250 -36.57 8.72 11.28
C LYS A 250 -36.44 9.59 12.53
N VAL A 251 -35.98 8.98 13.63
CA VAL A 251 -35.87 9.67 14.93
C VAL A 251 -34.64 10.58 14.91
N ASN A 252 -34.83 11.85 15.25
CA ASN A 252 -33.79 12.89 15.21
C ASN A 252 -33.09 13.04 13.85
N ARG A 253 -33.74 12.65 12.75
CA ARG A 253 -33.19 12.76 11.40
C ARG A 253 -32.70 14.18 11.13
N LYS A 254 -31.55 14.30 10.46
CA LYS A 254 -31.00 15.58 10.04
C LYS A 254 -31.70 16.08 8.76
N GLY A 255 -31.94 17.39 8.70
CA GLY A 255 -32.41 18.04 7.50
C GLY A 255 -31.25 18.62 6.67
N LYS A 256 -31.59 19.36 5.60
CA LYS A 256 -30.64 20.03 4.69
C LYS A 256 -29.60 20.81 5.47
N ASN A 257 -28.37 20.80 4.97
CA ASN A 257 -27.23 21.47 5.61
C ASN A 257 -27.06 21.13 7.10
N ASN A 258 -27.34 19.85 7.47
CA ASN A 258 -27.19 19.32 8.83
C ASN A 258 -28.10 20.00 9.88
N THR A 259 -29.22 20.57 9.50
CA THR A 259 -30.15 21.14 10.46
C THR A 259 -30.77 20.07 11.36
N THR A 260 -30.99 20.39 12.64
CA THR A 260 -31.69 19.52 13.60
C THR A 260 -33.21 19.64 13.50
N ASN A 261 -33.73 20.51 12.64
CA ASN A 261 -35.16 20.71 12.39
C ASN A 261 -35.45 20.30 10.94
N PRO A 262 -35.63 19.01 10.64
CA PRO A 262 -35.88 18.55 9.28
C PRO A 262 -37.27 19.01 8.80
N GLU A 263 -37.36 19.32 7.53
CA GLU A 263 -38.62 19.55 6.83
C GLU A 263 -39.20 18.25 6.30
N THR A 264 -40.52 18.28 5.96
CA THR A 264 -41.15 17.13 5.30
C THR A 264 -40.49 16.88 3.94
N GLY A 265 -39.97 15.67 3.72
CA GLY A 265 -39.24 15.29 2.50
C GLY A 265 -37.72 15.34 2.61
N ASP A 266 -37.17 15.81 3.72
CA ASP A 266 -35.71 15.73 3.96
C ASP A 266 -35.26 14.27 4.08
N VAL A 267 -34.22 13.91 3.30
CA VAL A 267 -33.76 12.53 3.13
C VAL A 267 -32.90 12.04 4.29
N GLY A 268 -32.27 12.95 5.03
CA GLY A 268 -31.36 12.61 6.12
C GLY A 268 -29.95 12.19 5.69
N SER A 269 -29.10 11.96 6.68
CA SER A 269 -27.73 11.48 6.49
C SER A 269 -27.71 9.96 6.27
N PRO A 270 -27.03 9.44 5.23
CA PRO A 270 -26.90 8.00 5.02
C PRO A 270 -26.12 7.27 6.12
N TRP A 271 -25.32 7.99 6.91
CA TRP A 271 -24.64 7.43 8.10
C TRP A 271 -25.55 7.26 9.31
N GLY A 272 -26.78 7.75 9.26
CA GLY A 272 -27.85 7.45 10.24
C GLY A 272 -28.56 6.14 9.86
N ILE A 273 -27.94 5.01 10.19
CA ILE A 273 -28.34 3.68 9.71
C ILE A 273 -29.44 3.07 10.57
N ALA A 274 -30.58 2.75 9.95
CA ALA A 274 -31.72 2.07 10.59
C ALA A 274 -31.71 0.55 10.39
N ASN A 275 -30.94 0.01 9.44
CA ASN A 275 -30.78 -1.42 9.25
C ASN A 275 -29.58 -1.69 8.33
N HIS A 276 -28.58 -2.44 8.80
CA HIS A 276 -27.33 -2.72 8.07
C HIS A 276 -27.46 -3.79 6.99
N LEU A 277 -28.54 -4.57 6.97
CA LEU A 277 -28.73 -5.74 6.10
C LEU A 277 -29.71 -5.50 4.94
N THR A 278 -30.12 -4.24 4.72
CA THR A 278 -31.07 -3.89 3.67
C THR A 278 -30.62 -2.65 2.90
N VAL A 279 -31.13 -2.50 1.68
CA VAL A 279 -30.99 -1.30 0.85
C VAL A 279 -32.11 -0.33 1.19
N HIS A 280 -31.84 0.99 1.18
CA HIS A 280 -32.86 2.03 1.34
C HIS A 280 -33.94 1.86 0.28
N PRO A 281 -35.24 1.83 0.66
CA PRO A 281 -36.35 1.58 -0.29
C PRO A 281 -36.36 2.51 -1.50
N ASP A 282 -35.98 3.79 -1.32
CA ASP A 282 -35.93 4.77 -2.40
C ASP A 282 -34.71 4.58 -3.33
N LEU A 283 -33.66 3.87 -2.88
CA LEU A 283 -32.52 3.51 -3.72
C LEU A 283 -32.77 2.24 -4.52
N GLY A 284 -33.55 1.31 -3.97
CA GLY A 284 -33.85 0.05 -4.64
C GLY A 284 -33.83 -1.17 -3.73
N THR A 285 -33.42 -2.29 -4.27
CA THR A 285 -33.44 -3.62 -3.64
C THR A 285 -32.04 -4.22 -3.58
N ILE A 286 -31.87 -5.29 -2.79
CA ILE A 286 -30.62 -6.09 -2.76
C ILE A 286 -30.30 -6.64 -4.16
N ALA A 287 -31.31 -7.11 -4.93
CA ALA A 287 -31.08 -7.60 -6.29
C ALA A 287 -30.54 -6.50 -7.23
N GLU A 288 -30.99 -5.26 -7.07
CA GLU A 288 -30.46 -4.12 -7.83
C GLU A 288 -29.06 -3.74 -7.38
N MET A 289 -28.72 -3.92 -6.09
CA MET A 289 -27.36 -3.78 -5.61
C MET A 289 -26.42 -4.83 -6.22
N CYS A 290 -26.82 -6.10 -6.22
CA CYS A 290 -26.05 -7.16 -6.89
C CYS A 290 -25.85 -6.84 -8.37
N HIS A 291 -26.90 -6.36 -9.07
CA HIS A 291 -26.78 -5.96 -10.46
C HIS A 291 -25.81 -4.79 -10.66
N LEU A 292 -25.80 -3.79 -9.77
CA LEU A 292 -24.82 -2.69 -9.82
C LEU A 292 -23.38 -3.19 -9.63
N VAL A 293 -23.15 -4.16 -8.73
CA VAL A 293 -21.85 -4.81 -8.54
C VAL A 293 -21.39 -5.50 -9.84
N ASP A 294 -22.27 -6.24 -10.49
CA ASP A 294 -21.95 -6.94 -11.75
C ASP A 294 -21.69 -5.96 -12.89
N GLU A 295 -22.48 -4.88 -13.01
CA GLU A 295 -22.29 -3.82 -14.01
C GLU A 295 -20.98 -3.04 -13.78
N ALA A 296 -20.57 -2.82 -12.54
CA ALA A 296 -19.26 -2.25 -12.21
C ALA A 296 -18.14 -3.18 -12.70
N ARG A 297 -18.24 -4.48 -12.40
CA ARG A 297 -17.24 -5.49 -12.80
C ARG A 297 -17.10 -5.61 -14.31
N ILE A 298 -18.22 -5.57 -15.06
CA ILE A 298 -18.22 -5.58 -16.55
C ILE A 298 -17.40 -4.42 -17.11
N ARG A 299 -17.37 -3.27 -16.43
CA ARG A 299 -16.61 -2.06 -16.82
C ARG A 299 -15.18 -2.04 -16.26
N GLY A 300 -14.73 -3.12 -15.62
CA GLY A 300 -13.40 -3.20 -14.99
C GLY A 300 -13.29 -2.40 -13.67
N LEU A 301 -14.43 -2.04 -13.08
CA LEU A 301 -14.52 -1.35 -11.79
C LEU A 301 -14.81 -2.37 -10.68
N GLU A 302 -14.27 -2.12 -9.49
CA GLU A 302 -14.69 -2.81 -8.27
C GLU A 302 -15.56 -1.89 -7.42
N LEU A 303 -16.59 -2.45 -6.77
CA LEU A 303 -17.49 -1.65 -5.95
C LEU A 303 -17.09 -1.74 -4.48
N ALA A 304 -16.88 -0.58 -3.86
CA ALA A 304 -16.66 -0.42 -2.43
C ALA A 304 -17.93 0.08 -1.75
N LEU A 305 -18.28 -0.52 -0.61
CA LEU A 305 -19.41 -0.12 0.22
C LEU A 305 -18.93 0.48 1.54
N ASP A 306 -19.58 1.56 1.98
CA ASP A 306 -19.37 2.12 3.32
C ASP A 306 -19.99 1.24 4.40
N ILE A 307 -19.23 0.99 5.45
CA ILE A 307 -19.70 0.34 6.67
C ILE A 307 -19.50 1.27 7.85
N ALA A 308 -20.61 1.76 8.40
CA ALA A 308 -20.62 2.56 9.61
C ALA A 308 -21.30 1.77 10.75
N PHE A 309 -20.53 1.29 11.71
CA PHE A 309 -21.04 0.57 12.87
C PHE A 309 -21.58 1.53 13.92
N GLN A 310 -22.79 2.00 13.66
CA GLN A 310 -23.60 2.86 14.50
C GLN A 310 -25.06 2.68 14.13
N CYS A 311 -25.97 2.95 15.03
CA CYS A 311 -27.40 2.73 14.87
C CYS A 311 -28.19 4.02 15.08
N THR A 312 -29.28 4.20 14.34
CA THR A 312 -30.27 5.21 14.70
C THR A 312 -31.14 4.72 15.87
N PRO A 313 -31.86 5.61 16.58
CA PRO A 313 -32.72 5.20 17.70
C PRO A 313 -33.80 4.17 17.32
N ASP A 314 -34.20 4.12 16.05
CA ASP A 314 -35.19 3.20 15.50
C ASP A 314 -34.57 1.97 14.82
N HIS A 315 -33.28 1.70 15.00
CA HIS A 315 -32.63 0.48 14.54
C HIS A 315 -33.12 -0.75 15.35
N PRO A 316 -33.41 -1.92 14.72
CA PRO A 316 -33.88 -3.12 15.43
C PRO A 316 -32.99 -3.52 16.61
N TRP A 317 -31.67 -3.42 16.50
CA TRP A 317 -30.73 -3.77 17.58
C TRP A 317 -30.95 -2.97 18.87
N VAL A 318 -31.50 -1.76 18.79
CA VAL A 318 -31.78 -0.94 20.00
C VAL A 318 -32.82 -1.63 20.91
N THR A 319 -33.75 -2.39 20.32
CA THR A 319 -34.77 -3.15 21.05
C THR A 319 -34.42 -4.62 21.24
N GLU A 320 -33.73 -5.23 20.27
CA GLU A 320 -33.37 -6.65 20.29
C GLU A 320 -32.14 -6.92 21.16
N HIS A 321 -31.19 -5.97 21.19
CA HIS A 321 -29.92 -6.05 21.90
C HIS A 321 -29.62 -4.75 22.67
N PRO A 322 -30.45 -4.35 23.64
CA PRO A 322 -30.27 -3.11 24.37
C PRO A 322 -28.93 -3.04 25.17
N GLU A 323 -28.33 -4.20 25.46
CA GLU A 323 -27.01 -4.35 26.08
C GLU A 323 -25.84 -3.92 25.18
N TRP A 324 -26.07 -3.80 23.87
CA TRP A 324 -25.07 -3.30 22.92
C TRP A 324 -24.94 -1.78 22.91
N PHE A 325 -25.71 -1.08 23.75
CA PHE A 325 -25.72 0.37 23.85
C PHE A 325 -25.47 0.85 25.27
N THR A 326 -24.70 1.93 25.40
CA THR A 326 -24.44 2.54 26.71
C THR A 326 -25.65 3.32 27.20
N LYS A 327 -26.10 3.07 28.44
CA LYS A 327 -27.16 3.84 29.12
C LYS A 327 -26.54 4.93 29.98
N LEU A 328 -27.10 6.12 29.90
CA LEU A 328 -26.78 7.24 30.78
C LEU A 328 -27.46 7.05 32.14
N ALA A 329 -27.09 7.90 33.12
CA ALA A 329 -27.60 7.83 34.48
C ALA A 329 -29.13 8.04 34.61
N ASP A 330 -29.73 8.70 33.60
CA ASP A 330 -31.18 8.90 33.51
C ASP A 330 -31.93 7.76 32.80
N GLY A 331 -31.18 6.72 32.36
CA GLY A 331 -31.71 5.57 31.65
C GLY A 331 -31.82 5.75 30.14
N SER A 332 -31.56 6.93 29.58
CA SER A 332 -31.51 7.16 28.15
C SER A 332 -30.27 6.51 27.51
N ILE A 333 -30.35 6.17 26.23
CA ILE A 333 -29.19 5.66 25.50
C ILE A 333 -28.29 6.83 25.10
N GLN A 334 -27.00 6.65 25.28
CA GLN A 334 -25.99 7.63 24.90
C GLN A 334 -25.97 7.78 23.35
N TYR A 335 -26.11 9.03 22.87
CA TYR A 335 -25.90 9.36 21.47
C TYR A 335 -24.43 9.72 21.18
N ALA A 336 -24.05 9.70 19.91
CA ALA A 336 -22.71 10.08 19.48
C ALA A 336 -22.48 11.59 19.70
N GLU A 337 -21.32 11.94 20.26
CA GLU A 337 -20.91 13.33 20.40
C GLU A 337 -19.40 13.49 20.31
N ASN A 338 -19.01 14.67 19.83
CA ASN A 338 -17.64 15.17 19.91
C ASN A 338 -17.76 16.62 20.41
N PRO A 339 -17.79 16.81 21.74
CA PRO A 339 -18.16 18.07 22.35
C PRO A 339 -17.44 19.27 21.74
N PRO A 340 -18.17 20.36 21.41
CA PRO A 340 -19.60 20.59 21.67
C PRO A 340 -20.57 20.02 20.61
N LYS A 341 -20.08 19.31 19.55
CA LYS A 341 -20.94 18.73 18.50
C LYS A 341 -21.72 17.54 19.03
N LYS A 342 -23.02 17.45 18.72
CA LYS A 342 -23.94 16.38 19.10
C LYS A 342 -24.59 15.76 17.88
N TYR A 343 -24.65 14.41 17.85
CA TYR A 343 -25.25 13.61 16.78
C TYR A 343 -26.37 12.74 17.37
N GLN A 344 -27.50 13.37 17.71
CA GLN A 344 -28.62 12.71 18.42
C GLN A 344 -29.32 11.65 17.57
N ASP A 345 -29.09 11.65 16.27
CA ASP A 345 -29.57 10.65 15.31
C ASP A 345 -28.73 9.36 15.30
N ILE A 346 -27.64 9.30 16.09
CA ILE A 346 -26.70 8.19 16.07
C ILE A 346 -26.42 7.68 17.48
N TYR A 347 -26.63 6.38 17.70
CA TYR A 347 -26.22 5.64 18.90
C TYR A 347 -24.95 4.85 18.62
N PRO A 348 -23.82 5.13 19.30
CA PRO A 348 -22.59 4.35 19.20
C PRO A 348 -22.78 2.95 19.78
N ILE A 349 -22.09 1.99 19.19
CA ILE A 349 -22.00 0.62 19.74
C ILE A 349 -21.09 0.60 20.97
N ASN A 350 -21.54 -0.09 22.01
CA ASN A 350 -20.79 -0.32 23.25
C ASN A 350 -19.93 -1.59 23.13
N PHE A 351 -18.63 -1.42 22.90
CA PHE A 351 -17.68 -2.54 22.80
C PHE A 351 -17.26 -3.13 24.17
N GLU A 352 -17.74 -2.55 25.27
CA GLU A 352 -17.57 -3.07 26.64
C GLU A 352 -18.82 -3.77 27.14
N SER A 353 -19.73 -4.15 26.27
CA SER A 353 -20.91 -4.96 26.59
C SER A 353 -20.50 -6.34 27.11
N ASP A 354 -21.21 -6.83 28.13
CA ASP A 354 -21.05 -8.21 28.61
C ASP A 354 -21.39 -9.25 27.51
N ASP A 355 -22.26 -8.88 26.53
CA ASP A 355 -22.60 -9.67 25.34
C ASP A 355 -21.66 -9.39 24.15
N TRP A 356 -20.38 -9.13 24.41
CA TRP A 356 -19.40 -8.74 23.39
C TRP A 356 -19.20 -9.82 22.32
N GLU A 357 -19.31 -11.10 22.66
CA GLU A 357 -19.13 -12.19 21.66
C GLU A 357 -20.23 -12.14 20.59
N ALA A 358 -21.50 -12.06 20.98
CA ALA A 358 -22.61 -11.94 20.04
C ALA A 358 -22.53 -10.64 19.26
N LEU A 359 -22.19 -9.53 19.91
CA LEU A 359 -21.96 -8.25 19.25
C LEU A 359 -20.90 -8.35 18.15
N TRP A 360 -19.74 -8.93 18.44
CA TRP A 360 -18.65 -9.05 17.46
C TRP A 360 -19.05 -9.91 16.28
N HIS A 361 -19.74 -11.03 16.52
CA HIS A 361 -20.27 -11.86 15.45
C HIS A 361 -21.32 -11.10 14.61
N GLY A 362 -22.26 -10.42 15.24
CA GLY A 362 -23.27 -9.62 14.55
C GLY A 362 -22.67 -8.55 13.65
N LEU A 363 -21.62 -7.83 14.13
CA LEU A 363 -20.92 -6.83 13.32
C LEU A 363 -20.13 -7.45 12.16
N ALA A 364 -19.45 -8.57 12.40
CA ALA A 364 -18.72 -9.27 11.33
C ALA A 364 -19.68 -9.88 10.29
N ASP A 365 -20.86 -10.33 10.70
CA ASP A 365 -21.86 -10.90 9.81
C ASP A 365 -22.51 -9.85 8.90
N VAL A 366 -22.56 -8.57 9.31
CA VAL A 366 -22.91 -7.47 8.39
C VAL A 366 -21.95 -7.45 7.19
N ILE A 367 -20.63 -7.51 7.45
CA ILE A 367 -19.63 -7.51 6.36
C ILE A 367 -19.78 -8.78 5.51
N ARG A 368 -19.92 -9.96 6.11
CA ARG A 368 -20.11 -11.23 5.40
C ARG A 368 -21.38 -11.22 4.55
N PHE A 369 -22.45 -10.62 5.06
CA PHE A 369 -23.69 -10.46 4.30
C PHE A 369 -23.44 -9.72 2.98
N TRP A 370 -22.73 -8.59 3.02
CA TRP A 370 -22.45 -7.82 1.81
C TRP A 370 -21.41 -8.49 0.91
N ILE A 371 -20.47 -9.25 1.46
CA ILE A 371 -19.57 -10.12 0.66
C ILE A 371 -20.40 -11.15 -0.12
N ALA A 372 -21.41 -11.77 0.50
CA ALA A 372 -22.32 -12.70 -0.17
C ALA A 372 -23.15 -12.03 -1.29
N GLN A 373 -23.34 -10.70 -1.26
CA GLN A 373 -23.94 -9.92 -2.34
C GLN A 373 -22.92 -9.49 -3.42
N GLY A 374 -21.64 -9.92 -3.32
CA GLY A 374 -20.61 -9.66 -4.30
C GLY A 374 -19.70 -8.44 -4.02
N VAL A 375 -19.90 -7.74 -2.91
CA VAL A 375 -19.03 -6.62 -2.49
C VAL A 375 -17.75 -7.18 -1.87
N THR A 376 -16.60 -6.76 -2.39
CA THR A 376 -15.29 -7.23 -1.91
C THR A 376 -14.44 -6.13 -1.28
N ILE A 377 -14.86 -4.89 -1.36
CA ILE A 377 -14.14 -3.73 -0.82
C ILE A 377 -15.05 -2.97 0.14
N PHE A 378 -14.51 -2.62 1.30
CA PHE A 378 -15.25 -1.89 2.34
C PHE A 378 -14.46 -0.67 2.80
N ARG A 379 -15.10 0.49 2.76
CA ARG A 379 -14.62 1.68 3.49
C ARG A 379 -15.27 1.67 4.86
N ILE A 380 -14.48 1.68 5.89
CA ILE A 380 -14.96 1.62 7.27
C ILE A 380 -14.98 3.02 7.86
N ASP A 381 -16.16 3.45 8.26
CA ASP A 381 -16.42 4.74 8.89
C ASP A 381 -15.89 4.77 10.32
N ASN A 382 -15.06 5.76 10.64
CA ASN A 382 -14.52 6.00 11.97
C ASN A 382 -14.08 4.72 12.74
N PRO A 383 -13.22 3.84 12.17
CA PRO A 383 -12.81 2.60 12.84
C PRO A 383 -12.06 2.84 14.15
N HIS A 384 -11.48 4.02 14.32
CA HIS A 384 -10.75 4.42 15.53
C HIS A 384 -11.65 4.62 16.77
N THR A 385 -12.96 4.66 16.57
CA THR A 385 -13.96 4.73 17.66
C THR A 385 -14.49 3.35 18.07
N LYS A 386 -13.97 2.28 17.50
CA LYS A 386 -14.32 0.88 17.77
C LYS A 386 -13.13 0.15 18.37
N ALA A 387 -13.38 -0.96 19.07
CA ALA A 387 -12.35 -1.69 19.79
C ALA A 387 -11.27 -2.28 18.84
N PHE A 388 -9.99 -2.05 19.11
CA PHE A 388 -8.89 -2.62 18.37
C PHE A 388 -8.90 -4.16 18.33
N PRO A 389 -9.17 -4.88 19.44
CA PRO A 389 -9.27 -6.35 19.42
C PRO A 389 -10.37 -6.85 18.49
N PHE A 390 -11.51 -6.15 18.41
CA PHE A 390 -12.56 -6.48 17.46
C PHE A 390 -12.03 -6.44 16.01
N TRP A 391 -11.36 -5.37 15.62
CA TRP A 391 -10.82 -5.26 14.26
C TRP A 391 -9.79 -6.33 13.95
N GLU A 392 -8.87 -6.63 14.89
CA GLU A 392 -7.87 -7.69 14.72
C GLU A 392 -8.53 -9.05 14.45
N TRP A 393 -9.54 -9.40 15.26
CA TRP A 393 -10.29 -10.64 15.12
C TRP A 393 -11.17 -10.66 13.84
N ALA A 394 -11.96 -9.63 13.61
CA ALA A 394 -12.92 -9.59 12.51
C ALA A 394 -12.23 -9.64 11.15
N MET A 395 -11.16 -8.87 10.96
CA MET A 395 -10.43 -8.88 9.69
C MET A 395 -9.69 -10.19 9.45
N ALA A 396 -9.07 -10.78 10.48
CA ALA A 396 -8.47 -12.09 10.36
C ALA A 396 -9.50 -13.16 10.01
N SER A 397 -10.64 -13.16 10.70
CA SER A 397 -11.76 -14.11 10.44
C SER A 397 -12.32 -13.97 9.03
N ILE A 398 -12.61 -12.74 8.59
CA ILE A 398 -13.19 -12.50 7.25
C ILE A 398 -12.19 -12.88 6.15
N ARG A 399 -10.91 -12.51 6.27
CA ARG A 399 -9.91 -12.82 5.25
C ARG A 399 -9.57 -14.30 5.14
N ASN A 400 -9.73 -15.07 6.22
CA ASN A 400 -9.57 -16.52 6.15
C ASN A 400 -10.55 -17.15 5.15
N ASP A 401 -11.79 -16.66 5.12
CA ASP A 401 -12.85 -17.17 4.24
C ASP A 401 -12.88 -16.43 2.90
N HIS A 402 -12.53 -15.13 2.91
CA HIS A 402 -12.62 -14.19 1.79
C HIS A 402 -11.31 -13.42 1.60
N PRO A 403 -10.21 -14.05 1.14
CA PRO A 403 -8.88 -13.43 1.09
C PRO A 403 -8.76 -12.27 0.10
N THR A 404 -9.73 -12.08 -0.78
CA THR A 404 -9.81 -10.97 -1.72
C THR A 404 -10.39 -9.70 -1.11
N THR A 405 -10.89 -9.75 0.15
CA THR A 405 -11.53 -8.59 0.79
C THR A 405 -10.51 -7.51 1.14
N ILE A 406 -10.85 -6.26 0.79
CA ILE A 406 -10.04 -5.07 1.06
C ILE A 406 -10.79 -4.15 2.03
N PHE A 407 -10.07 -3.63 3.02
CA PHE A 407 -10.58 -2.66 3.99
C PHE A 407 -9.81 -1.34 3.91
N LEU A 408 -10.53 -0.24 3.69
CA LEU A 408 -10.03 1.13 3.75
C LEU A 408 -10.49 1.78 5.06
N ALA A 409 -9.55 2.22 5.90
CA ALA A 409 -9.87 2.91 7.16
C ALA A 409 -10.08 4.41 6.93
N GLU A 410 -11.26 4.91 7.29
CA GLU A 410 -11.44 6.36 7.47
C GLU A 410 -11.11 6.72 8.91
N ALA A 411 -9.87 7.14 9.15
CA ALA A 411 -9.36 7.34 10.49
C ALA A 411 -8.55 8.63 10.61
N PHE A 412 -9.24 9.78 10.54
CA PHE A 412 -8.63 11.08 10.79
C PHE A 412 -8.42 11.28 12.29
N THR A 413 -7.40 10.65 12.84
CA THR A 413 -7.10 10.59 14.27
C THR A 413 -5.59 10.64 14.51
N ARG A 414 -5.17 10.56 15.77
CA ARG A 414 -3.76 10.59 16.16
C ARG A 414 -2.93 9.58 15.38
N PRO A 415 -1.70 9.90 14.93
CA PRO A 415 -0.88 9.03 14.09
C PRO A 415 -0.72 7.60 14.62
N ARG A 416 -0.51 7.43 15.93
CA ARG A 416 -0.36 6.09 16.55
C ARG A 416 -1.62 5.23 16.44
N VAL A 417 -2.80 5.85 16.46
CA VAL A 417 -4.08 5.16 16.28
C VAL A 417 -4.25 4.72 14.84
N MET A 418 -3.93 5.59 13.88
CA MET A 418 -3.95 5.25 12.44
C MET A 418 -2.99 4.09 12.13
N GLU A 419 -1.75 4.19 12.62
CA GLU A 419 -0.73 3.13 12.48
C GLU A 419 -1.20 1.81 13.09
N ARG A 420 -1.85 1.87 14.26
CA ARG A 420 -2.40 0.67 14.91
C ARG A 420 -3.45 -0.01 14.05
N LEU A 421 -4.41 0.73 13.51
CA LEU A 421 -5.42 0.18 12.60
C LEU A 421 -4.80 -0.49 11.39
N ALA A 422 -3.79 0.14 10.77
CA ALA A 422 -3.06 -0.48 9.67
C ALA A 422 -2.42 -1.83 10.06
N LYS A 423 -1.79 -1.92 11.26
CA LYS A 423 -1.20 -3.16 11.79
C LYS A 423 -2.24 -4.24 12.06
N LEU A 424 -3.47 -3.85 12.47
CA LEU A 424 -4.57 -4.79 12.77
C LEU A 424 -5.17 -5.46 11.53
N GLY A 425 -4.88 -4.93 10.33
CA GLY A 425 -5.32 -5.57 9.11
C GLY A 425 -5.96 -4.66 8.06
N PHE A 426 -6.19 -3.37 8.31
CA PHE A 426 -6.66 -2.47 7.27
C PHE A 426 -5.66 -2.41 6.12
N ASN A 427 -6.11 -2.66 4.89
CA ASN A 427 -5.25 -2.69 3.70
C ASN A 427 -4.77 -1.29 3.32
N GLN A 428 -5.65 -0.29 3.45
CA GLN A 428 -5.41 1.10 3.13
C GLN A 428 -5.96 2.01 4.23
N SER A 429 -5.47 3.25 4.29
CA SER A 429 -5.98 4.27 5.21
C SER A 429 -6.02 5.63 4.54
N TYR A 430 -7.07 6.40 4.81
CA TYR A 430 -7.04 7.85 4.60
C TYR A 430 -5.84 8.44 5.32
N THR A 431 -5.42 9.65 4.93
CA THR A 431 -4.18 10.26 5.39
C THR A 431 -4.36 11.74 5.69
N TYR A 432 -3.39 12.33 6.38
CA TYR A 432 -3.34 13.78 6.55
C TYR A 432 -2.93 14.55 5.30
N PHE A 433 -2.77 13.91 4.14
CA PHE A 433 -2.54 14.56 2.86
C PHE A 433 -3.52 15.71 2.65
N THR A 434 -4.79 15.52 2.99
CA THR A 434 -5.87 16.51 2.82
C THR A 434 -5.50 17.89 3.38
N TRP A 435 -4.79 17.95 4.51
CA TRP A 435 -4.40 19.19 5.19
C TRP A 435 -2.93 19.57 5.04
N ARG A 436 -2.09 18.75 4.40
CA ARG A 436 -0.70 19.09 4.11
C ARG A 436 -0.65 19.94 2.84
N GLN A 437 -0.22 21.19 2.95
CA GLN A 437 -0.31 22.17 1.88
C GLN A 437 1.04 22.62 1.34
N SER A 438 2.00 22.90 2.21
CA SER A 438 3.35 23.33 1.81
C SER A 438 4.22 22.17 1.31
N ALA A 439 5.23 22.49 0.49
CA ALA A 439 6.22 21.52 0.02
C ALA A 439 6.93 20.83 1.20
N THR A 440 7.26 21.57 2.26
CA THR A 440 7.91 21.03 3.46
C THR A 440 7.03 20.02 4.16
N GLU A 441 5.76 20.34 4.44
CA GLU A 441 4.84 19.41 5.10
C GLU A 441 4.61 18.13 4.29
N LEU A 442 4.45 18.26 2.97
CA LEU A 442 4.28 17.13 2.08
C LEU A 442 5.52 16.24 2.05
N ARG A 443 6.72 16.85 1.95
CA ARG A 443 8.02 16.16 1.99
C ARG A 443 8.17 15.37 3.28
N GLU A 444 8.03 16.00 4.43
CA GLU A 444 8.18 15.35 5.73
C GLU A 444 7.18 14.20 5.91
N TYR A 445 5.92 14.46 5.60
CA TYR A 445 4.85 13.47 5.78
C TYR A 445 5.03 12.24 4.88
N PHE A 446 5.28 12.43 3.59
CA PHE A 446 5.46 11.31 2.67
C PHE A 446 6.82 10.63 2.79
N THR A 447 7.85 11.30 3.30
CA THR A 447 9.10 10.64 3.69
C THR A 447 8.84 9.66 4.84
N ASP A 448 8.11 10.06 5.87
CA ASP A 448 7.73 9.16 6.97
C ASP A 448 6.91 7.96 6.48
N LEU A 449 5.94 8.19 5.61
CA LEU A 449 5.10 7.14 5.03
C LEU A 449 5.87 6.16 4.14
N SER A 450 6.84 6.64 3.36
CA SER A 450 7.62 5.83 2.41
C SER A 450 8.82 5.12 3.04
N THR A 451 9.19 5.45 4.29
CA THR A 451 10.33 4.87 5.00
C THR A 451 9.91 4.13 6.26
N ARG A 452 9.47 4.85 7.29
CA ARG A 452 9.22 4.28 8.63
C ARG A 452 8.00 3.35 8.68
N THR A 453 6.93 3.68 7.95
CA THR A 453 5.65 2.95 8.06
C THR A 453 5.34 2.09 6.84
N VAL A 454 6.16 2.15 5.81
CA VAL A 454 5.88 1.54 4.49
C VAL A 454 5.67 0.02 4.54
N ASP A 455 6.20 -0.66 5.55
CA ASP A 455 6.06 -2.11 5.71
C ASP A 455 4.64 -2.55 6.11
N TYR A 456 3.82 -1.64 6.66
CA TYR A 456 2.48 -1.98 7.16
C TYR A 456 1.40 -0.96 6.87
N PHE A 457 1.75 0.30 6.55
CA PHE A 457 0.79 1.38 6.30
C PHE A 457 0.76 1.73 4.80
N ARG A 458 -0.38 1.59 4.16
CA ARG A 458 -0.59 2.00 2.77
C ARG A 458 -1.49 3.22 2.73
N PRO A 459 -0.94 4.40 2.43
CA PRO A 459 -1.71 5.63 2.31
C PRO A 459 -2.68 5.57 1.13
N ASN A 460 -3.88 6.14 1.33
CA ASN A 460 -4.82 6.49 0.28
C ASN A 460 -5.02 8.01 0.36
N ALA A 461 -4.58 8.75 -0.64
CA ALA A 461 -4.54 10.21 -0.63
C ALA A 461 -5.84 10.78 -1.21
N TRP A 462 -6.60 11.50 -0.38
CA TRP A 462 -7.86 12.14 -0.77
C TRP A 462 -7.73 13.66 -0.65
N PRO A 463 -7.90 14.45 -1.72
CA PRO A 463 -7.90 15.90 -1.63
C PRO A 463 -9.18 16.45 -1.00
N ASN A 464 -10.31 15.75 -1.14
CA ASN A 464 -11.60 16.07 -0.55
C ASN A 464 -12.35 14.83 -0.10
N THR A 465 -13.34 14.99 0.76
CA THR A 465 -14.36 13.99 1.12
C THR A 465 -15.71 14.70 1.28
N PRO A 466 -16.85 14.02 1.42
CA PRO A 466 -18.12 14.68 1.69
C PRO A 466 -18.15 15.55 2.95
N ASP A 467 -17.22 15.33 3.89
CA ASP A 467 -17.07 16.07 5.14
C ASP A 467 -15.94 17.11 5.12
N ILE A 468 -15.09 17.09 4.08
CA ILE A 468 -13.85 17.86 4.09
C ILE A 468 -13.69 18.60 2.76
N LEU A 469 -14.04 19.88 2.78
CA LEU A 469 -13.69 20.87 1.80
C LEU A 469 -12.72 21.85 2.45
N THR A 470 -11.42 21.65 2.28
CA THR A 470 -10.41 22.47 2.94
C THR A 470 -10.47 23.92 2.51
N GLU A 471 -10.01 24.84 3.36
CA GLU A 471 -9.94 26.28 3.05
C GLU A 471 -9.20 26.54 1.73
N GLN A 472 -8.15 25.77 1.45
CA GLN A 472 -7.38 25.87 0.21
C GLN A 472 -8.27 25.57 -1.03
N LEU A 473 -9.13 24.56 -0.98
CA LEU A 473 -10.07 24.26 -2.06
C LEU A 473 -11.19 25.30 -2.15
N GLN A 474 -11.64 25.84 -1.02
CA GLN A 474 -12.70 26.87 -1.01
C GLN A 474 -12.28 28.16 -1.73
N HIS A 475 -10.99 28.56 -1.65
CA HIS A 475 -10.53 29.86 -2.07
C HIS A 475 -9.51 29.85 -3.23
N GLY A 476 -8.86 28.72 -3.49
CA GLY A 476 -7.75 28.65 -4.45
C GLY A 476 -8.12 28.42 -5.92
N GLY A 477 -9.39 28.19 -6.21
CA GLY A 477 -9.91 28.02 -7.57
C GLY A 477 -9.37 26.77 -8.27
N ARG A 478 -9.58 26.71 -9.59
CA ARG A 478 -9.22 25.56 -10.45
C ARG A 478 -7.78 25.07 -10.25
N GLN A 479 -6.84 25.97 -10.04
CA GLN A 479 -5.41 25.62 -9.94
C GLN A 479 -5.12 24.76 -8.70
N VAL A 480 -5.77 25.05 -7.59
CA VAL A 480 -5.62 24.25 -6.36
C VAL A 480 -6.18 22.84 -6.58
N PHE A 481 -7.38 22.71 -7.16
CA PHE A 481 -7.95 21.39 -7.47
C PHE A 481 -7.01 20.60 -8.38
N ALA A 482 -6.48 21.19 -9.45
CA ALA A 482 -5.55 20.54 -10.35
C ALA A 482 -4.25 20.12 -9.64
N THR A 483 -3.63 21.01 -8.86
CA THR A 483 -2.40 20.75 -8.12
C THR A 483 -2.60 19.63 -7.10
N ARG A 484 -3.70 19.67 -6.35
CA ARG A 484 -4.02 18.64 -5.34
C ARG A 484 -4.27 17.27 -5.98
N ALA A 485 -4.93 17.21 -7.15
CA ALA A 485 -5.11 15.97 -7.91
C ALA A 485 -3.76 15.38 -8.36
N ILE A 486 -2.87 16.22 -8.92
CA ILE A 486 -1.53 15.79 -9.34
C ILE A 486 -0.74 15.24 -8.15
N LEU A 487 -0.71 15.96 -7.04
CA LEU A 487 0.00 15.52 -5.82
C LEU A 487 -0.57 14.21 -5.26
N ALA A 488 -1.89 14.08 -5.13
CA ALA A 488 -2.53 12.85 -4.64
C ALA A 488 -2.20 11.66 -5.54
N ALA A 489 -2.34 11.85 -6.85
CA ALA A 489 -2.14 10.80 -7.86
C ALA A 489 -0.68 10.37 -8.01
N THR A 490 0.31 11.20 -7.67
CA THR A 490 1.73 10.89 -7.91
C THR A 490 2.50 10.58 -6.63
N LEU A 491 2.19 11.19 -5.49
CA LEU A 491 2.83 10.89 -4.20
C LEU A 491 2.41 9.51 -3.68
N SER A 492 1.13 9.18 -3.77
CA SER A 492 0.60 7.91 -3.24
C SER A 492 0.33 6.88 -4.32
N ALA A 493 0.47 5.59 -3.97
CA ALA A 493 0.04 4.49 -4.83
C ALA A 493 -1.49 4.33 -4.85
N ASN A 494 -2.19 4.76 -3.79
CA ASN A 494 -3.65 4.80 -3.74
C ASN A 494 -4.13 6.25 -3.57
N TRP A 495 -5.13 6.65 -4.33
CA TRP A 495 -5.74 7.94 -4.22
C TRP A 495 -7.22 7.90 -4.56
N GLY A 496 -7.96 8.90 -4.14
CA GLY A 496 -9.38 8.98 -4.46
C GLY A 496 -9.92 10.41 -4.41
N ILE A 497 -11.11 10.58 -4.95
CA ILE A 497 -11.86 11.86 -4.90
C ILE A 497 -13.32 11.58 -4.54
N TYR A 498 -13.91 12.54 -3.82
CA TYR A 498 -15.35 12.67 -3.75
C TYR A 498 -15.82 13.46 -4.99
N GLY A 499 -16.36 12.73 -5.95
CA GLY A 499 -16.92 13.25 -7.19
C GLY A 499 -18.46 13.20 -7.21
N PRO A 500 -19.11 13.93 -8.10
CA PRO A 500 -18.61 14.93 -9.04
C PRO A 500 -18.15 16.26 -8.42
N ALA A 501 -18.26 16.44 -7.12
CA ALA A 501 -17.92 17.70 -6.45
C ALA A 501 -16.48 18.15 -6.76
N TYR A 502 -15.53 17.20 -6.84
CA TYR A 502 -14.14 17.53 -7.06
C TYR A 502 -13.82 17.96 -8.48
N GLU A 503 -14.15 17.13 -9.47
CA GLU A 503 -13.84 17.45 -10.86
C GLU A 503 -14.66 18.63 -11.43
N LEU A 504 -15.81 18.91 -10.83
CA LEU A 504 -16.64 20.07 -11.17
C LEU A 504 -16.33 21.30 -10.30
N LEU A 505 -15.25 21.26 -9.51
CA LEU A 505 -14.71 22.38 -8.75
C LEU A 505 -15.69 22.98 -7.74
N ASP A 506 -16.53 22.16 -7.09
CA ASP A 506 -17.42 22.68 -6.05
C ASP A 506 -16.60 23.11 -4.83
N HIS A 507 -16.53 24.42 -4.65
CA HIS A 507 -15.74 25.09 -3.63
C HIS A 507 -16.59 25.81 -2.59
N ARG A 508 -17.91 25.60 -2.59
CA ARG A 508 -18.83 26.32 -1.73
C ARG A 508 -18.92 25.68 -0.36
N GLY A 509 -18.26 26.31 0.62
CA GLY A 509 -18.37 25.93 2.02
C GLY A 509 -19.70 26.36 2.66
N LEU A 510 -20.19 25.56 3.61
CA LEU A 510 -21.43 25.86 4.34
C LEU A 510 -21.31 27.13 5.19
N LYS A 511 -20.16 27.35 5.78
CA LYS A 511 -19.88 28.51 6.63
C LYS A 511 -18.39 28.86 6.63
N PRO A 512 -18.02 30.11 6.83
CA PRO A 512 -16.62 30.53 6.95
C PRO A 512 -15.88 29.73 8.04
N GLY A 513 -14.68 29.25 7.72
CA GLY A 513 -13.84 28.46 8.61
C GLY A 513 -14.36 27.04 8.92
N GLY A 514 -15.41 26.59 8.23
CA GLY A 514 -15.88 25.20 8.26
C GLY A 514 -15.41 24.47 7.02
N GLU A 515 -15.38 23.12 7.09
CA GLU A 515 -15.01 22.25 5.99
C GLU A 515 -16.22 21.55 5.34
N ASP A 516 -17.43 21.76 5.86
CA ASP A 516 -18.66 21.19 5.31
C ASP A 516 -19.05 21.88 3.99
N TYR A 517 -19.45 21.09 2.99
CA TYR A 517 -20.02 21.63 1.74
C TYR A 517 -21.37 22.29 1.96
N LEU A 518 -21.62 23.41 1.29
CA LEU A 518 -22.96 23.98 1.15
C LEU A 518 -23.81 23.04 0.28
N ASP A 519 -25.04 22.77 0.72
CA ASP A 519 -25.97 21.85 0.04
C ASP A 519 -25.38 20.43 -0.14
N SER A 520 -24.68 19.94 0.88
CA SER A 520 -23.99 18.65 0.85
C SER A 520 -24.92 17.50 0.48
N GLU A 521 -24.43 16.58 -0.38
CA GLU A 521 -25.11 15.34 -0.74
C GLU A 521 -25.35 14.41 0.47
N LYS A 522 -24.69 14.65 1.60
CA LYS A 522 -24.99 13.96 2.86
C LYS A 522 -26.42 14.21 3.35
N TYR A 523 -27.02 15.33 3.00
CA TYR A 523 -28.31 15.78 3.54
C TYR A 523 -29.36 16.02 2.47
N GLN A 524 -28.98 16.09 1.19
CA GLN A 524 -29.91 16.35 0.09
C GLN A 524 -29.35 15.84 -1.24
N PRO A 525 -30.18 15.34 -2.16
CA PRO A 525 -29.74 15.05 -3.53
C PRO A 525 -29.26 16.31 -4.23
N ARG A 526 -28.18 16.19 -5.01
CA ARG A 526 -27.66 17.25 -5.86
C ARG A 526 -27.70 16.85 -7.32
N GLN A 527 -27.57 17.85 -8.17
CA GLN A 527 -27.51 17.69 -9.61
C GLN A 527 -26.19 18.19 -10.12
N TRP A 528 -25.58 17.41 -10.98
CA TRP A 528 -24.27 17.67 -11.50
C TRP A 528 -24.30 17.71 -13.02
N ASP A 529 -23.81 18.80 -13.60
CA ASP A 529 -23.54 18.88 -15.03
C ASP A 529 -22.18 18.25 -15.34
N LEU A 530 -22.19 17.00 -15.78
CA LEU A 530 -20.96 16.25 -16.07
C LEU A 530 -20.30 16.69 -17.37
N ASP A 531 -20.98 17.43 -18.21
CA ASP A 531 -20.49 17.95 -19.48
C ASP A 531 -19.95 19.39 -19.34
N ASP A 532 -19.81 19.88 -18.08
CA ASP A 532 -19.26 21.20 -17.79
C ASP A 532 -17.85 21.34 -18.42
N PRO A 533 -17.65 22.28 -19.35
CA PRO A 533 -16.36 22.48 -20.00
C PRO A 533 -15.25 22.96 -19.07
N ASP A 534 -15.60 23.50 -17.90
CA ASP A 534 -14.65 23.91 -16.88
C ASP A 534 -14.23 22.76 -15.94
N SER A 535 -14.74 21.55 -16.16
CA SER A 535 -14.35 20.34 -15.39
C SER A 535 -12.86 20.01 -15.53
N ILE A 536 -12.25 19.51 -14.45
CA ILE A 536 -10.90 18.90 -14.49
C ILE A 536 -10.92 17.39 -14.74
N ALA A 537 -12.06 16.81 -15.11
CA ALA A 537 -12.16 15.41 -15.48
C ALA A 537 -11.13 14.97 -16.55
N PRO A 538 -10.81 15.79 -17.59
CA PRO A 538 -9.74 15.44 -18.54
C PRO A 538 -8.35 15.30 -17.90
N LEU A 539 -8.01 16.16 -16.94
CA LEU A 539 -6.75 16.05 -16.19
C LEU A 539 -6.71 14.78 -15.34
N ILE A 540 -7.81 14.50 -14.64
CA ILE A 540 -7.94 13.27 -13.81
C ILE A 540 -7.81 12.03 -14.68
N THR A 541 -8.47 12.01 -15.84
CA THR A 541 -8.34 10.94 -16.83
C THR A 541 -6.89 10.74 -17.23
N ARG A 542 -6.17 11.81 -17.55
CA ARG A 542 -4.75 11.75 -17.92
C ARG A 542 -3.89 11.22 -16.78
N LEU A 543 -4.11 11.68 -15.55
CA LEU A 543 -3.39 11.19 -14.36
C LEU A 543 -3.58 9.68 -14.15
N ASN A 544 -4.81 9.18 -14.25
CA ASN A 544 -5.09 7.75 -14.11
C ASN A 544 -4.45 6.93 -15.24
N GLN A 545 -4.43 7.43 -16.48
CA GLN A 545 -3.72 6.79 -17.61
C GLN A 545 -2.21 6.73 -17.35
N ILE A 546 -1.60 7.83 -16.88
CA ILE A 546 -0.18 7.88 -16.52
C ILE A 546 0.13 6.84 -15.43
N ARG A 547 -0.65 6.82 -14.36
CA ARG A 547 -0.47 5.89 -13.23
C ARG A 547 -0.53 4.42 -13.65
N ARG A 548 -1.49 4.07 -14.52
CA ARG A 548 -1.62 2.70 -15.06
C ARG A 548 -0.46 2.31 -15.96
N GLY A 549 0.02 3.28 -16.77
CA GLY A 549 1.10 3.05 -17.73
C GLY A 549 2.51 3.12 -17.13
N GLN A 550 2.66 3.58 -15.87
CA GLN A 550 3.97 3.83 -15.25
C GLN A 550 4.11 3.02 -13.95
N PRO A 551 4.77 1.85 -13.97
CA PRO A 551 4.96 0.99 -12.79
C PRO A 551 5.59 1.73 -11.60
N ALA A 552 6.49 2.67 -11.84
CA ALA A 552 7.11 3.50 -10.82
C ALA A 552 6.08 4.22 -9.90
N LEU A 553 4.92 4.64 -10.43
CA LEU A 553 3.86 5.30 -9.63
C LEU A 553 3.03 4.33 -8.79
N GLN A 554 3.15 3.03 -9.02
CA GLN A 554 2.36 2.00 -8.34
C GLN A 554 2.98 1.53 -7.02
N HIS A 555 4.11 2.12 -6.62
CA HIS A 555 4.82 1.82 -5.40
C HIS A 555 5.04 3.08 -4.56
N LEU A 556 5.10 2.93 -3.22
CA LEU A 556 5.40 4.02 -2.30
C LEU A 556 6.86 3.99 -1.85
N ARG A 557 7.44 2.82 -1.67
CA ARG A 557 8.77 2.57 -1.08
C ARG A 557 9.92 3.26 -1.83
N THR A 558 9.76 3.53 -3.10
CA THR A 558 10.79 4.14 -3.95
C THR A 558 10.68 5.66 -4.05
N LEU A 559 9.73 6.27 -3.35
CA LEU A 559 9.58 7.73 -3.30
C LEU A 559 10.80 8.38 -2.66
N ARG A 560 11.42 9.34 -3.36
CA ARG A 560 12.55 10.14 -2.89
C ARG A 560 12.34 11.60 -3.23
N PHE A 561 12.50 12.48 -2.26
CA PHE A 561 12.42 13.92 -2.46
C PHE A 561 13.81 14.50 -2.77
N HIS A 562 13.81 15.56 -3.58
CA HIS A 562 15.00 16.29 -4.01
C HIS A 562 14.85 17.76 -3.69
N ASP A 563 15.98 18.46 -3.59
CA ASP A 563 15.99 19.88 -3.31
C ASP A 563 15.73 20.70 -4.58
N ALA A 564 15.29 21.93 -4.39
CA ALA A 564 15.07 22.93 -5.44
C ALA A 564 15.45 24.31 -4.93
N ASP A 565 15.77 25.24 -5.85
CA ASP A 565 16.11 26.63 -5.49
C ASP A 565 14.94 27.39 -4.85
N SER A 566 13.70 27.03 -5.22
CA SER A 566 12.48 27.60 -4.61
C SER A 566 11.89 26.64 -3.59
N SER A 567 11.54 27.15 -2.40
CA SER A 567 10.81 26.39 -1.36
C SER A 567 9.40 25.98 -1.77
N GLU A 568 8.85 26.59 -2.82
CA GLU A 568 7.51 26.31 -3.35
C GLU A 568 7.54 25.26 -4.48
N LEU A 569 8.73 24.80 -4.87
CA LEU A 569 8.89 23.69 -5.81
C LEU A 569 9.07 22.38 -5.05
N LEU A 570 8.09 21.52 -5.10
CA LEU A 570 8.17 20.15 -4.59
C LEU A 570 8.68 19.24 -5.70
N CYS A 571 9.88 18.66 -5.50
CA CYS A 571 10.53 17.78 -6.45
C CYS A 571 10.72 16.39 -5.83
N PHE A 572 10.32 15.34 -6.56
CA PHE A 572 10.52 13.95 -6.11
C PHE A 572 10.59 12.97 -7.28
N THR A 573 11.22 11.83 -7.02
CA THR A 573 11.32 10.71 -7.96
C THR A 573 10.65 9.46 -7.41
N LYS A 574 10.21 8.59 -8.31
CA LYS A 574 9.79 7.22 -8.03
C LYS A 574 10.35 6.30 -9.10
N THR A 575 10.70 5.08 -8.70
CA THR A 575 11.16 4.02 -9.61
C THR A 575 10.34 2.75 -9.35
N ASP A 576 10.30 1.86 -10.29
CA ASP A 576 9.82 0.50 -10.02
C ASP A 576 10.89 -0.28 -9.22
N PRO A 577 10.52 -1.04 -8.18
CA PRO A 577 11.50 -1.80 -7.37
C PRO A 577 12.29 -2.85 -8.16
N LEU A 578 11.76 -3.31 -9.29
CA LEU A 578 12.38 -4.30 -10.20
C LEU A 578 13.03 -3.63 -11.42
N GLY A 579 13.02 -2.30 -11.50
CA GLY A 579 13.55 -1.55 -12.63
C GLY A 579 12.71 -1.67 -13.91
N VAL A 580 11.41 -1.97 -13.78
CA VAL A 580 10.50 -2.07 -14.93
C VAL A 580 9.98 -0.69 -15.30
N GLY A 581 10.05 -0.34 -16.59
CA GLY A 581 9.59 0.94 -17.09
C GLY A 581 10.53 2.11 -16.78
N ASP A 582 10.06 3.32 -17.09
CA ASP A 582 10.84 4.54 -16.90
C ASP A 582 10.79 5.01 -15.43
N PRO A 583 11.88 5.51 -14.86
CA PRO A 583 11.83 6.34 -13.65
C PRO A 583 10.95 7.55 -13.86
N ILE A 584 10.18 7.92 -12.83
CA ILE A 584 9.29 9.07 -12.88
C ILE A 584 9.85 10.17 -11.98
N LEU A 585 10.00 11.35 -12.56
CA LEU A 585 10.36 12.59 -11.87
C LEU A 585 9.15 13.52 -11.90
N VAL A 586 8.73 13.98 -10.72
CA VAL A 586 7.60 14.90 -10.56
C VAL A 586 8.08 16.20 -9.94
N ILE A 587 7.69 17.31 -10.55
CA ILE A 587 7.98 18.66 -10.04
C ILE A 587 6.67 19.41 -10.01
N VAL A 588 6.31 19.94 -8.84
CA VAL A 588 5.05 20.65 -8.63
C VAL A 588 5.32 22.00 -7.99
N ASN A 589 4.78 23.05 -8.59
CA ASN A 589 4.65 24.34 -7.94
C ASN A 589 3.45 24.30 -6.98
N VAL A 590 3.70 24.30 -5.67
CA VAL A 590 2.65 24.28 -4.65
C VAL A 590 2.05 25.66 -4.39
N ASP A 591 2.74 26.73 -4.79
CA ASP A 591 2.16 28.09 -4.83
C ASP A 591 1.30 28.24 -6.09
N THR A 592 0.00 28.05 -5.91
CA THR A 592 -0.96 28.07 -7.01
C THR A 592 -1.30 29.47 -7.52
N GLN A 593 -0.70 30.52 -6.96
CA GLN A 593 -0.96 31.91 -7.31
C GLN A 593 0.19 32.55 -8.11
N HIS A 594 1.44 32.15 -7.85
CA HIS A 594 2.61 32.80 -8.43
C HIS A 594 3.48 31.82 -9.20
N ARG A 595 4.16 32.31 -10.23
CA ARG A 595 5.16 31.61 -10.99
C ARG A 595 6.34 31.26 -10.07
N GLN A 596 6.78 30.01 -10.13
CA GLN A 596 8.01 29.54 -9.47
C GLN A 596 8.99 29.00 -10.50
N ALA A 597 10.23 29.46 -10.42
CA ALA A 597 11.29 29.05 -11.33
C ALA A 597 12.61 28.89 -10.59
N GLY A 598 13.42 27.94 -10.99
CA GLY A 598 14.70 27.64 -10.38
C GLY A 598 15.24 26.29 -10.81
N ASN A 599 16.40 25.91 -10.30
CA ASN A 599 16.94 24.59 -10.55
C ASN A 599 16.35 23.57 -9.56
N VAL A 600 16.16 22.36 -10.05
CA VAL A 600 15.99 21.17 -9.23
C VAL A 600 17.33 20.43 -9.18
N HIS A 601 17.64 19.83 -8.03
CA HIS A 601 18.95 19.23 -7.73
C HIS A 601 18.80 17.72 -7.60
N ILE A 602 19.09 16.99 -8.69
CA ILE A 602 18.84 15.55 -8.79
C ILE A 602 20.09 14.84 -9.28
N ASP A 603 20.58 13.86 -8.53
CA ASP A 603 21.63 12.97 -9.01
C ASP A 603 21.06 12.00 -10.05
N PRO A 604 21.50 12.06 -11.33
CA PRO A 604 21.03 11.14 -12.36
C PRO A 604 21.28 9.66 -12.05
N ALA A 605 22.29 9.34 -11.27
CA ALA A 605 22.57 7.96 -10.84
C ALA A 605 21.43 7.34 -10.02
N LEU A 606 20.60 8.17 -9.35
CA LEU A 606 19.48 7.71 -8.55
C LEU A 606 18.29 7.16 -9.39
N PHE A 607 18.28 7.43 -10.69
CA PHE A 607 17.28 6.86 -11.58
C PHE A 607 17.47 5.35 -11.81
N GLY A 608 18.68 4.80 -11.56
CA GLY A 608 18.93 3.36 -11.68
C GLY A 608 18.94 2.83 -13.14
N ILE A 609 19.13 3.74 -14.11
CA ILE A 609 19.13 3.42 -15.56
C ILE A 609 20.53 3.59 -16.19
N GLY A 610 21.58 3.48 -15.35
CA GLY A 610 22.98 3.50 -15.82
C GLY A 610 23.54 4.88 -16.11
N LEU A 611 22.88 5.95 -15.67
CA LEU A 611 23.38 7.32 -15.82
C LEU A 611 24.40 7.68 -14.74
N GLY A 612 25.50 8.34 -15.13
CA GLY A 612 26.45 8.99 -14.25
C GLY A 612 26.04 10.41 -13.86
N GLY A 613 26.76 11.02 -12.91
CA GLY A 613 26.43 12.34 -12.37
C GLY A 613 26.47 13.50 -13.36
N ASP A 614 27.20 13.37 -14.48
CA ASP A 614 27.34 14.42 -15.50
C ASP A 614 26.69 14.04 -16.84
N ASP A 615 26.01 12.90 -16.91
CA ASP A 615 25.45 12.41 -18.16
C ASP A 615 24.26 13.26 -18.61
N GLU A 616 24.03 13.23 -19.94
CA GLU A 616 22.81 13.76 -20.55
C GLU A 616 21.69 12.71 -20.52
N PHE A 617 20.47 13.18 -20.31
CA PHE A 617 19.28 12.33 -20.32
C PHE A 617 18.07 13.12 -20.83
N ASP A 618 17.08 12.39 -21.35
CA ASP A 618 15.83 12.96 -21.80
C ASP A 618 14.75 12.85 -20.71
N VAL A 619 14.01 13.94 -20.52
CA VAL A 619 12.80 13.97 -19.68
C VAL A 619 11.59 14.24 -20.58
N HIS A 620 10.66 13.31 -20.62
CA HIS A 620 9.43 13.40 -21.41
C HIS A 620 8.24 13.72 -20.48
N ASP A 621 7.63 14.90 -20.66
CA ASP A 621 6.49 15.33 -19.86
C ASP A 621 5.22 14.57 -20.24
N LEU A 622 4.78 13.73 -19.35
CA LEU A 622 3.57 12.90 -19.53
C LEU A 622 2.27 13.71 -19.43
N LEU A 623 2.29 14.92 -18.86
CA LEU A 623 1.15 15.83 -18.82
C LEU A 623 1.11 16.73 -20.07
N GLY A 624 2.23 17.39 -20.37
CA GLY A 624 2.31 18.39 -21.44
C GLY A 624 2.77 17.86 -22.79
N GLY A 625 3.36 16.65 -22.84
CA GLY A 625 3.83 16.00 -24.08
C GLY A 625 5.18 16.48 -24.63
N GLY A 626 5.87 17.41 -23.96
CA GLY A 626 7.19 17.91 -24.36
C GLY A 626 8.32 16.97 -23.93
N THR A 627 9.40 16.94 -24.71
CA THR A 627 10.66 16.24 -24.34
C THR A 627 11.78 17.26 -24.27
N TYR A 628 12.55 17.18 -23.19
CA TYR A 628 13.65 18.11 -22.93
C TYR A 628 14.93 17.32 -22.66
N ARG A 629 16.08 17.85 -23.14
CA ARG A 629 17.39 17.32 -22.85
C ARG A 629 17.92 17.99 -21.59
N TRP A 630 18.20 17.19 -20.57
CA TRP A 630 18.79 17.60 -19.32
C TRP A 630 20.20 17.05 -19.17
N ARG A 631 21.00 17.66 -18.30
CA ARG A 631 22.38 17.22 -18.03
C ARG A 631 22.76 17.43 -16.58
N GLY A 632 23.33 16.39 -15.98
CA GLY A 632 23.90 16.48 -14.64
C GLY A 632 22.89 16.80 -13.56
N TRP A 633 23.39 17.39 -12.47
CA TRP A 633 22.64 17.52 -11.19
C TRP A 633 21.65 18.69 -11.13
N HIS A 634 21.85 19.73 -11.94
CA HIS A 634 21.10 20.99 -11.83
C HIS A 634 20.37 21.31 -13.12
N ASN A 635 19.05 21.23 -13.08
CA ASN A 635 18.23 21.45 -14.25
C ASN A 635 17.12 22.46 -13.96
N PHE A 636 17.02 23.47 -14.82
CA PHE A 636 16.11 24.59 -14.64
C PHE A 636 14.68 24.22 -15.02
N VAL A 637 13.72 24.62 -14.18
CA VAL A 637 12.29 24.51 -14.42
C VAL A 637 11.60 25.85 -14.23
N ASP A 638 10.46 26.02 -14.91
CA ASP A 638 9.63 27.22 -14.88
C ASP A 638 8.16 26.81 -14.87
N LEU A 639 7.51 26.90 -13.73
CA LEU A 639 6.14 26.47 -13.52
C LEU A 639 5.23 27.66 -13.19
N THR A 640 4.31 27.96 -14.13
CA THR A 640 3.38 29.08 -14.00
C THR A 640 1.96 28.56 -13.81
N PRO A 641 1.24 29.01 -12.78
CA PRO A 641 -0.17 28.66 -12.58
C PRO A 641 -1.01 28.94 -13.82
N GLY A 642 -1.89 28.02 -14.22
CA GLY A 642 -2.73 28.15 -15.41
C GLY A 642 -2.10 27.71 -16.74
N ARG A 643 -0.77 27.55 -16.79
CA ARG A 643 -0.06 27.09 -18.00
C ARG A 643 0.73 25.79 -17.81
N GLY A 644 0.74 25.28 -16.60
CA GLY A 644 1.49 24.08 -16.20
C GLY A 644 2.07 24.27 -14.82
N ASN A 645 1.28 23.94 -13.80
CA ASN A 645 1.72 23.99 -12.40
C ASN A 645 2.63 22.83 -12.02
N ALA A 646 2.75 21.82 -12.88
CA ALA A 646 3.53 20.61 -12.61
C ALA A 646 4.03 19.97 -13.91
N ASN A 647 5.15 19.25 -13.78
CA ASN A 647 5.61 18.31 -14.77
C ASN A 647 5.63 16.89 -14.14
N VAL A 648 5.24 15.91 -14.93
CA VAL A 648 5.39 14.49 -14.60
C VAL A 648 6.23 13.87 -15.70
N PHE A 649 7.52 13.75 -15.46
CA PHE A 649 8.48 13.31 -16.45
C PHE A 649 8.77 11.82 -16.37
N ALA A 650 8.74 11.15 -17.53
CA ALA A 650 9.43 9.88 -17.72
C ALA A 650 10.89 10.17 -18.07
N VAL A 651 11.83 9.57 -17.33
CA VAL A 651 13.27 9.81 -17.50
C VAL A 651 13.90 8.68 -18.32
N ARG A 652 14.68 9.03 -19.35
CA ARG A 652 15.30 8.06 -20.28
C ARG A 652 16.75 8.41 -20.57
N PRO A 653 17.63 7.41 -20.73
CA PRO A 653 18.96 7.66 -21.30
C PRO A 653 18.84 8.25 -22.69
N VAL A 654 19.81 9.07 -23.07
CA VAL A 654 19.93 9.51 -24.47
C VAL A 654 20.20 8.28 -25.34
N PRO A 655 19.46 8.06 -26.43
CA PRO A 655 19.76 6.97 -27.35
C PRO A 655 21.20 7.12 -27.86
N THR A 656 22.04 6.12 -27.62
CA THR A 656 23.35 6.05 -28.25
C THR A 656 23.11 5.86 -29.75
N MET A 657 23.52 6.81 -30.58
CA MET A 657 23.56 6.56 -32.03
C MET A 657 24.58 5.46 -32.26
N GLU A 658 24.13 4.27 -32.63
CA GLU A 658 25.03 3.28 -33.23
C GLU A 658 25.61 3.93 -34.48
N VAL A 659 26.88 4.30 -34.41
CA VAL A 659 27.63 4.68 -35.59
C VAL A 659 27.80 3.38 -36.38
N GLU A 660 26.96 3.18 -37.40
CA GLU A 660 27.20 2.14 -38.39
C GLU A 660 28.61 2.40 -38.96
N GLN A 661 29.55 1.49 -38.61
CA GLN A 661 30.87 1.41 -39.20
C GLN A 661 30.81 0.57 -40.46
#